data_0e74b51ea94bd02a96c4631e1d803198
#
_entry.id   0e74b51ea94bd02a96c4631e1d803198
#
_cell.length_a   1.000
_cell.length_b   1.000
_cell.length_c   1.000
_cell.angle_alpha   90.00
_cell.angle_beta   90.00
_cell.angle_gamma   90.00
#
_symmetry.space_group_name_H-M   'P 1'
#
loop_
_entity.id
_entity.type
_entity.pdbx_description
1 polymer ?
#
loop_
_entity_poly.entity_id
_entity_poly.type
_entity_poly.pdbx_seq_one_letter_code
_entity_poly.pdbx_strand_id
1 'polypeptide(L)'
;SYIGLGPGSGNVYIRGISSGGESGLGANPSVAVYLDEQPVTATGAYLNPHIYDIQRIEVLAGPQGTLFGANAQSGAMRIITNKPDPTAFSAGINLDVNAPKSGDVGETVEGFINMPISDRAALRVVGYSKREGGFIDNVKGEHTFRHGFIRDGLVAGGATEAQAQALAPDFTYNNYTEGDIGNVAEENFNDATTVGFRAALAVDLNDSWTATASVMHQDLESQGVWDHDPTVGDLQVMRLLPDSIDDEWTQYSLKVEGDVAGGTLTFNYGDLDRDYEVDADYSLYSDYYVSGGYVQPYYSCYAAAYGCSDPRTLYEDHANYQRETIELRYASDATKPLRWQAGYYSVDVKNRDDAEWHVLGLADLGMVTAIDAPDIYWTTDFRRSYEEEALFGEVSYDFDEVLSISMSVRHFDAESYLDGFSGTVWWPCVGGPSAAAQEASGQYRPTNNYGADCADSNRITASKDEVYRFTAEWNATDDIMLYTAWGEGYRPGGLNRFCSVDNEADYGGQGRDDATGAKCDFVPDFLTSYEVGMKATLFDGRMLLNAAAFMQDWDDFQFSRLDTSISPVTLTYNIGQAQSDGIEADFSAMISENWSLTGAFSYIEAELSQDYYQSDGLEVPTAAKGTTLPRVPETKWNLSSRYSLDSGWYMQ
;
A
#
# COMPACT_ATOMS: atom_id res chain seq x y z
N SER A 1 -0.48 -2.28 7.41
CA SER A 1 -0.56 -0.85 7.68
C SER A 1 -0.37 -0.62 9.17
N TYR A 2 0.49 0.28 9.50
CA TYR A 2 0.62 0.79 10.85
C TYR A 2 -0.65 1.57 11.15
N ILE A 3 -1.51 0.97 11.95
CA ILE A 3 -2.85 1.49 12.22
C ILE A 3 -2.71 2.88 12.84
N GLY A 4 -3.35 3.88 12.24
CA GLY A 4 -3.46 5.21 12.79
C GLY A 4 -2.30 6.16 12.58
N LEU A 5 -1.30 5.83 11.77
CA LEU A 5 -0.13 6.70 11.58
C LEU A 5 -0.34 7.89 10.62
N GLY A 6 -1.51 8.04 9.97
CA GLY A 6 -1.86 9.27 9.25
C GLY A 6 -1.48 9.33 7.78
N PRO A 7 -1.12 10.51 7.26
CA PRO A 7 -0.75 10.70 5.87
C PRO A 7 0.39 9.78 5.44
N GLY A 8 0.37 9.31 4.18
CA GLY A 8 1.35 8.34 3.67
C GLY A 8 0.97 6.86 3.88
N SER A 9 -0.02 6.55 4.72
CA SER A 9 -0.46 5.17 5.02
C SER A 9 -1.79 4.77 4.36
N GLY A 10 -2.26 5.50 3.37
CA GLY A 10 -3.55 5.27 2.72
C GLY A 10 -3.56 4.05 1.79
N ASN A 11 -4.70 3.36 1.71
CA ASN A 11 -4.93 2.25 0.78
C ASN A 11 -6.10 2.58 -0.16
N VAL A 12 -5.98 2.16 -1.43
CA VAL A 12 -7.03 2.32 -2.44
C VAL A 12 -7.67 0.96 -2.71
N TYR A 13 -8.99 0.89 -2.56
CA TYR A 13 -9.77 -0.30 -2.88
C TYR A 13 -10.85 0.05 -3.91
N ILE A 14 -11.05 -0.82 -4.90
CA ILE A 14 -12.06 -0.68 -5.93
C ILE A 14 -12.98 -1.90 -5.87
N ARG A 15 -14.31 -1.67 -5.90
CA ARG A 15 -15.35 -2.71 -5.95
C ARG A 15 -15.25 -3.78 -4.87
N GLY A 16 -14.83 -3.41 -3.68
CA GLY A 16 -14.78 -4.34 -2.55
C GLY A 16 -13.64 -5.36 -2.56
N ILE A 17 -12.73 -5.31 -3.53
CA ILE A 17 -11.56 -6.18 -3.58
C ILE A 17 -10.54 -5.69 -2.55
N SER A 18 -10.64 -6.23 -1.34
CA SER A 18 -9.83 -5.84 -0.19
C SER A 18 -9.34 -7.06 0.58
N SER A 19 -8.04 -7.17 0.73
CA SER A 19 -7.39 -8.19 1.56
C SER A 19 -7.33 -7.82 3.07
N GLY A 20 -7.88 -6.66 3.43
CA GLY A 20 -8.07 -6.24 4.83
C GLY A 20 -6.89 -5.58 5.51
N GLY A 21 -5.71 -5.80 5.10
CA GLY A 21 -4.51 -5.18 5.63
C GLY A 21 -3.31 -5.53 4.79
N GLU A 22 -2.69 -4.52 4.27
CA GLU A 22 -1.42 -4.64 3.58
C GLU A 22 -0.35 -4.28 4.59
N SER A 23 0.49 -5.24 4.95
CA SER A 23 1.70 -4.96 5.72
C SER A 23 2.84 -4.72 4.75
N GLY A 24 3.81 -3.89 5.09
CA GLY A 24 5.03 -3.67 4.31
C GLY A 24 5.75 -4.97 3.91
N LEU A 25 5.38 -6.04 4.57
CA LEU A 25 5.95 -7.37 4.39
C LEU A 25 4.95 -8.40 3.81
N GLY A 26 3.79 -7.93 3.32
CA GLY A 26 2.68 -8.77 2.86
C GLY A 26 2.45 -8.78 1.35
N ALA A 27 1.21 -9.04 0.96
CA ALA A 27 0.76 -9.01 -0.43
C ALA A 27 0.79 -7.59 -1.00
N ASN A 28 1.00 -7.50 -2.30
CA ASN A 28 0.88 -6.23 -3.02
C ASN A 28 -0.57 -5.71 -3.01
N PRO A 29 -0.79 -4.38 -3.17
CA PRO A 29 -2.11 -3.81 -3.37
C PRO A 29 -2.83 -4.37 -4.61
N SER A 30 -4.17 -4.42 -4.57
CA SER A 30 -5.00 -4.88 -5.69
C SER A 30 -5.32 -3.80 -6.73
N VAL A 31 -5.01 -2.53 -6.42
CA VAL A 31 -5.20 -1.38 -7.31
C VAL A 31 -3.84 -0.80 -7.69
N ALA A 32 -3.56 -0.67 -8.97
CA ALA A 32 -2.36 0.01 -9.43
C ALA A 32 -2.56 1.54 -9.42
N VAL A 33 -1.57 2.27 -8.89
CA VAL A 33 -1.55 3.74 -8.90
C VAL A 33 -0.44 4.21 -9.82
N TYR A 34 -0.77 5.15 -10.70
CA TYR A 34 0.15 5.74 -11.67
C TYR A 34 0.22 7.26 -11.50
N LEU A 35 1.42 7.80 -11.53
CA LEU A 35 1.69 9.22 -11.67
C LEU A 35 2.23 9.47 -13.08
N ASP A 36 1.43 10.12 -13.91
CA ASP A 36 1.61 10.16 -15.37
C ASP A 36 1.69 8.74 -15.96
N GLU A 37 2.79 8.36 -16.57
CA GLU A 37 3.01 7.02 -17.14
C GLU A 37 3.77 6.07 -16.18
N GLN A 38 4.10 6.53 -14.95
CA GLN A 38 4.94 5.77 -14.03
C GLN A 38 4.11 5.11 -12.94
N PRO A 39 4.25 3.79 -12.71
CA PRO A 39 3.62 3.13 -11.58
C PRO A 39 4.25 3.62 -10.27
N VAL A 40 3.41 3.95 -9.28
CA VAL A 40 3.83 4.39 -7.94
C VAL A 40 3.25 3.50 -6.83
N THR A 41 2.76 2.33 -7.21
CA THR A 41 2.28 1.31 -6.27
C THR A 41 3.47 0.65 -5.60
N ALA A 42 3.50 0.61 -4.29
CA ALA A 42 4.53 -0.06 -3.50
C ALA A 42 3.89 -1.09 -2.55
N THR A 43 4.66 -2.09 -2.13
CA THR A 43 4.22 -3.02 -1.08
C THR A 43 4.16 -2.26 0.24
N GLY A 44 3.05 -2.41 0.96
CA GLY A 44 2.87 -1.86 2.32
C GLY A 44 2.23 -0.49 2.39
N ALA A 45 2.62 0.46 1.59
CA ALA A 45 2.03 1.80 1.57
C ALA A 45 2.07 2.40 0.17
N TYR A 46 0.96 2.99 -0.26
CA TYR A 46 0.95 3.76 -1.50
C TYR A 46 1.78 5.04 -1.34
N LEU A 47 2.46 5.41 -2.41
CA LEU A 47 2.97 6.77 -2.54
C LEU A 47 1.77 7.73 -2.52
N ASN A 48 1.84 8.76 -1.69
CA ASN A 48 0.77 9.74 -1.53
C ASN A 48 1.18 11.12 -2.10
N PRO A 49 1.22 11.30 -3.44
CA PRO A 49 1.63 12.55 -4.05
C PRO A 49 0.62 13.65 -3.73
N HIS A 50 1.12 14.85 -3.42
CA HIS A 50 0.28 16.02 -3.23
C HIS A 50 -0.44 16.40 -4.53
N ILE A 51 -1.75 16.55 -4.45
CA ILE A 51 -2.63 16.77 -5.61
C ILE A 51 -2.77 18.27 -5.90
N TYR A 52 -1.84 18.78 -6.69
CA TYR A 52 -1.87 20.15 -7.20
C TYR A 52 -1.34 20.22 -8.64
N ASP A 53 -1.88 21.15 -9.43
CA ASP A 53 -1.52 21.38 -10.84
C ASP A 53 -1.62 20.08 -11.67
N ILE A 54 -2.67 19.30 -11.43
CA ILE A 54 -3.01 18.11 -12.20
C ILE A 54 -4.03 18.44 -13.30
N GLN A 55 -3.97 17.68 -14.39
CA GLN A 55 -4.95 17.79 -15.47
C GLN A 55 -6.24 17.06 -15.10
N ARG A 56 -6.12 15.82 -14.59
CA ARG A 56 -7.22 14.97 -14.17
C ARG A 56 -6.74 13.76 -13.38
N ILE A 57 -7.66 13.13 -12.67
CA ILE A 57 -7.51 11.79 -12.11
C ILE A 57 -8.46 10.87 -12.88
N GLU A 58 -7.93 9.74 -13.35
CA GLU A 58 -8.70 8.67 -14.00
C GLU A 58 -8.76 7.47 -13.08
N VAL A 59 -9.97 6.93 -12.87
CA VAL A 59 -10.18 5.67 -12.16
C VAL A 59 -10.76 4.66 -13.12
N LEU A 60 -10.00 3.61 -13.38
CA LEU A 60 -10.37 2.50 -14.24
C LEU A 60 -10.81 1.35 -13.35
N ALA A 61 -12.11 1.19 -13.19
CA ALA A 61 -12.69 0.12 -12.37
C ALA A 61 -12.67 -1.22 -13.12
N GLY A 62 -12.52 -2.33 -12.38
CA GLY A 62 -12.36 -3.67 -12.93
C GLY A 62 -10.94 -3.95 -13.43
N PRO A 63 -10.61 -5.21 -13.74
CA PRO A 63 -9.27 -5.64 -14.10
C PRO A 63 -8.67 -4.86 -15.28
N GLN A 64 -7.45 -4.39 -15.09
CA GLN A 64 -6.66 -3.67 -16.09
C GLN A 64 -5.29 -4.33 -16.35
N GLY A 65 -5.11 -5.59 -15.92
CA GLY A 65 -3.85 -6.30 -15.95
C GLY A 65 -3.18 -6.39 -17.32
N THR A 66 -3.94 -6.40 -18.41
CA THR A 66 -3.41 -6.50 -19.78
C THR A 66 -2.57 -5.31 -20.21
N LEU A 67 -2.95 -4.08 -19.84
CA LEU A 67 -2.24 -2.86 -20.23
C LEU A 67 -1.44 -2.25 -19.08
N PHE A 68 -1.93 -2.38 -17.84
CA PHE A 68 -1.30 -1.79 -16.66
C PHE A 68 -0.51 -2.80 -15.81
N GLY A 69 -0.54 -4.09 -16.17
CA GLY A 69 0.28 -5.14 -15.56
C GLY A 69 -0.12 -5.51 -14.14
N ALA A 70 0.88 -5.94 -13.38
CA ALA A 70 0.75 -6.34 -11.99
C ALA A 70 0.08 -5.27 -11.12
N ASN A 71 -0.68 -5.70 -10.11
CA ASN A 71 -1.41 -4.85 -9.16
C ASN A 71 -2.59 -4.07 -9.77
N ALA A 72 -2.78 -4.06 -11.10
CA ALA A 72 -4.02 -3.57 -11.72
C ALA A 72 -5.11 -4.67 -11.73
N GLN A 73 -5.19 -5.42 -10.63
CA GLN A 73 -6.07 -6.57 -10.47
C GLN A 73 -7.54 -6.14 -10.39
N SER A 74 -7.89 -5.22 -9.49
CA SER A 74 -9.25 -4.71 -9.34
C SER A 74 -9.48 -3.37 -10.04
N GLY A 75 -8.41 -2.74 -10.53
CA GLY A 75 -8.46 -1.49 -11.24
C GLY A 75 -7.14 -0.73 -11.24
N ALA A 76 -7.17 0.46 -11.85
CA ALA A 76 -6.03 1.38 -11.84
C ALA A 76 -6.50 2.82 -11.57
N MET A 77 -5.72 3.57 -10.83
CA MET A 77 -5.87 5.00 -10.63
C MET A 77 -4.70 5.73 -11.29
N ARG A 78 -4.99 6.69 -12.16
CA ARG A 78 -3.99 7.47 -12.87
C ARG A 78 -4.11 8.95 -12.50
N ILE A 79 -3.05 9.52 -11.96
CA ILE A 79 -2.90 10.94 -11.69
C ILE A 79 -2.13 11.55 -12.85
N ILE A 80 -2.79 12.39 -13.65
CA ILE A 80 -2.21 12.97 -14.87
C ILE A 80 -1.93 14.44 -14.63
N THR A 81 -0.65 14.82 -14.71
CA THR A 81 -0.21 16.18 -14.45
C THR A 81 -0.39 17.11 -15.65
N ASN A 82 -0.51 18.42 -15.41
CA ASN A 82 -0.46 19.40 -16.49
C ASN A 82 0.91 19.40 -17.16
N LYS A 83 0.92 19.33 -18.49
CA LYS A 83 2.16 19.30 -19.28
C LYS A 83 2.67 20.72 -19.55
N PRO A 84 3.99 20.90 -19.80
CA PRO A 84 4.55 22.15 -20.29
C PRO A 84 3.91 22.58 -21.62
N ASP A 85 3.51 23.86 -21.73
CA ASP A 85 2.87 24.43 -22.92
C ASP A 85 3.80 25.50 -23.57
N PRO A 86 4.30 25.27 -24.80
CA PRO A 86 5.15 26.24 -25.49
C PRO A 86 4.40 27.44 -26.06
N THR A 87 3.05 27.42 -26.05
CA THR A 87 2.23 28.45 -26.70
C THR A 87 2.00 29.67 -25.84
N ALA A 88 2.02 29.56 -24.51
CA ALA A 88 1.69 30.65 -23.61
C ALA A 88 2.41 30.59 -22.28
N PHE A 89 2.83 31.75 -21.76
CA PHE A 89 3.22 31.87 -20.36
C PHE A 89 1.97 31.83 -19.48
N SER A 90 2.03 31.01 -18.42
CA SER A 90 1.00 31.00 -17.37
C SER A 90 1.63 30.77 -16.00
N ALA A 91 1.02 31.36 -14.98
CA ALA A 91 1.43 31.16 -13.59
C ALA A 91 0.20 31.24 -12.68
N GLY A 92 0.23 30.53 -11.57
CA GLY A 92 -0.82 30.57 -10.56
C GLY A 92 -0.25 30.36 -9.17
N ILE A 93 -0.97 30.88 -8.19
CA ILE A 93 -0.73 30.62 -6.77
C ILE A 93 -2.06 30.31 -6.10
N ASN A 94 -2.08 29.33 -5.24
CA ASN A 94 -3.20 28.99 -4.38
C ASN A 94 -2.77 29.11 -2.92
N LEU A 95 -3.63 29.67 -2.09
CA LEU A 95 -3.46 29.80 -0.64
C LEU A 95 -4.71 29.25 0.02
N ASP A 96 -4.55 28.25 0.85
CA ASP A 96 -5.61 27.66 1.65
C ASP A 96 -5.29 27.79 3.13
N VAL A 97 -6.30 28.07 3.93
CA VAL A 97 -6.23 28.09 5.39
C VAL A 97 -7.45 27.36 5.91
N ASN A 98 -7.25 26.32 6.66
CA ASN A 98 -8.32 25.56 7.29
C ASN A 98 -8.16 25.55 8.82
N ALA A 99 -9.27 25.35 9.52
CA ALA A 99 -9.29 25.24 10.97
C ALA A 99 -10.31 24.18 11.36
N PRO A 100 -9.90 23.00 11.79
CA PRO A 100 -10.80 21.99 12.34
C PRO A 100 -11.42 22.50 13.65
N LYS A 101 -12.59 21.97 14.01
CA LYS A 101 -13.36 22.44 15.18
C LYS A 101 -12.59 22.34 16.51
N SER A 102 -11.66 21.38 16.61
CA SER A 102 -10.92 21.11 17.85
C SER A 102 -9.47 20.80 17.48
N GLY A 103 -8.78 21.75 16.82
CA GLY A 103 -7.42 21.51 16.39
C GLY A 103 -6.74 22.80 15.94
N ASP A 104 -5.50 22.66 15.53
CA ASP A 104 -4.66 23.73 15.04
C ASP A 104 -5.00 24.16 13.62
N VAL A 105 -4.58 25.34 13.25
CA VAL A 105 -4.75 25.89 11.91
C VAL A 105 -3.83 25.16 10.94
N GLY A 106 -4.41 24.61 9.89
CA GLY A 106 -3.68 24.13 8.71
C GLY A 106 -3.53 25.21 7.66
N GLU A 107 -2.44 25.16 6.91
CA GLU A 107 -2.16 26.11 5.83
C GLU A 107 -1.52 25.41 4.63
N THR A 108 -1.88 25.86 3.42
CA THR A 108 -1.28 25.39 2.18
C THR A 108 -0.91 26.56 1.30
N VAL A 109 0.31 26.52 0.80
CA VAL A 109 0.82 27.45 -0.21
C VAL A 109 1.32 26.62 -1.38
N GLU A 110 0.72 26.82 -2.54
CA GLU A 110 1.08 26.07 -3.74
C GLU A 110 1.05 26.97 -4.96
N GLY A 111 1.94 26.70 -5.93
CA GLY A 111 2.02 27.53 -7.11
C GLY A 111 2.68 26.84 -8.29
N PHE A 112 2.42 27.34 -9.48
CA PHE A 112 3.06 26.88 -10.70
C PHE A 112 3.46 28.04 -11.61
N ILE A 113 4.46 27.77 -12.44
CA ILE A 113 4.88 28.63 -13.55
C ILE A 113 5.08 27.75 -14.78
N ASN A 114 4.45 28.13 -15.89
CA ASN A 114 4.69 27.59 -17.22
C ASN A 114 5.42 28.62 -18.07
N MET A 115 6.61 28.27 -18.56
CA MET A 115 7.49 29.19 -19.31
C MET A 115 7.75 28.62 -20.70
N PRO A 116 7.21 29.22 -21.77
CA PRO A 116 7.69 28.96 -23.12
C PRO A 116 9.16 29.37 -23.24
N ILE A 117 10.02 28.44 -23.67
CA ILE A 117 11.44 28.68 -23.95
C ILE A 117 11.62 29.04 -25.42
N SER A 118 10.83 28.39 -26.28
CA SER A 118 10.74 28.61 -27.71
C SER A 118 9.38 28.11 -28.22
N ASP A 119 9.10 28.28 -29.51
CA ASP A 119 7.89 27.73 -30.14
C ASP A 119 7.80 26.19 -30.07
N ARG A 120 8.89 25.51 -29.67
CA ARG A 120 9.02 24.06 -29.59
C ARG A 120 9.45 23.52 -28.22
N ALA A 121 9.61 24.41 -27.24
CA ALA A 121 10.05 23.99 -25.92
C ALA A 121 9.41 24.81 -24.81
N ALA A 122 8.99 24.15 -23.75
CA ALA A 122 8.47 24.79 -22.54
C ALA A 122 8.95 24.07 -21.28
N LEU A 123 9.09 24.85 -20.23
CA LEU A 123 9.36 24.38 -18.86
C LEU A 123 8.15 24.69 -17.98
N ARG A 124 7.68 23.71 -17.23
CA ARG A 124 6.68 23.88 -16.18
C ARG A 124 7.29 23.50 -14.84
N VAL A 125 7.17 24.41 -13.87
CA VAL A 125 7.65 24.21 -12.50
C VAL A 125 6.49 24.41 -11.53
N VAL A 126 6.37 23.52 -10.58
CA VAL A 126 5.35 23.50 -9.50
C VAL A 126 6.08 23.42 -8.18
N GLY A 127 5.59 24.11 -7.17
CA GLY A 127 6.08 23.99 -5.79
C GLY A 127 4.93 24.10 -4.81
N TYR A 128 5.02 23.40 -3.70
CA TYR A 128 4.00 23.39 -2.65
C TYR A 128 4.61 23.17 -1.26
N SER A 129 3.91 23.74 -0.28
CA SER A 129 4.11 23.48 1.14
C SER A 129 2.74 23.42 1.81
N LYS A 130 2.42 22.33 2.44
CA LYS A 130 1.16 22.06 3.14
C LYS A 130 1.45 21.69 4.58
N ARG A 131 0.78 22.35 5.53
CA ARG A 131 0.74 21.92 6.92
C ARG A 131 -0.69 21.56 7.29
N GLU A 132 -0.91 20.37 7.78
CA GLU A 132 -2.15 19.91 8.38
C GLU A 132 -2.03 20.07 9.90
N GLY A 133 -2.85 20.93 10.48
CA GLY A 133 -2.86 21.13 11.94
C GLY A 133 -3.43 19.92 12.66
N GLY A 134 -2.81 19.54 13.77
CA GLY A 134 -3.26 18.47 14.62
C GLY A 134 -4.63 18.72 15.23
N PHE A 135 -5.32 17.64 15.62
CA PHE A 135 -6.66 17.68 16.21
C PHE A 135 -6.93 16.51 17.19
N ILE A 136 -5.92 15.68 17.46
CA ILE A 136 -5.97 14.59 18.43
C ILE A 136 -5.03 14.96 19.58
N ASP A 137 -5.53 14.87 20.81
CA ASP A 137 -4.74 15.15 21.99
C ASP A 137 -4.10 13.87 22.53
N ASN A 138 -2.79 13.88 22.77
CA ASN A 138 -2.17 12.91 23.64
C ASN A 138 -2.30 13.38 25.08
N VAL A 139 -3.37 12.93 25.76
CA VAL A 139 -3.69 13.41 27.10
C VAL A 139 -2.76 12.89 28.16
N LYS A 140 -2.52 13.69 29.20
CA LYS A 140 -1.75 13.26 30.38
C LYS A 140 -2.39 12.07 31.04
N GLY A 141 -1.65 10.99 31.18
CA GLY A 141 -2.14 9.75 31.76
C GLY A 141 -1.03 8.90 32.35
N GLU A 142 -1.46 7.86 33.06
CA GLU A 142 -0.58 6.83 33.61
C GLU A 142 -1.08 5.46 33.14
N HIS A 143 -0.15 4.59 32.76
CA HIS A 143 -0.45 3.20 32.46
C HIS A 143 0.32 2.27 33.39
N THR A 144 -0.34 1.25 33.92
CA THR A 144 0.26 0.23 34.77
C THR A 144 0.28 -1.10 34.05
N PHE A 145 1.46 -1.54 33.69
CA PHE A 145 1.74 -2.87 33.13
C PHE A 145 1.69 -3.89 34.27
N ARG A 146 0.72 -4.81 34.21
CA ARG A 146 0.45 -5.75 35.30
C ARG A 146 0.94 -7.14 34.98
N HIS A 147 1.83 -7.66 35.80
CA HIS A 147 2.44 -8.97 35.66
C HIS A 147 1.78 -10.03 36.58
N GLY A 148 0.51 -9.86 36.96
CA GLY A 148 -0.20 -10.78 37.83
C GLY A 148 -0.22 -12.22 37.33
N PHE A 149 -0.51 -12.43 36.04
CA PHE A 149 -0.51 -13.75 35.40
C PHE A 149 0.84 -14.45 35.50
N ILE A 150 1.95 -13.71 35.32
CA ILE A 150 3.32 -14.23 35.42
C ILE A 150 3.63 -14.60 36.86
N ARG A 151 3.24 -13.76 37.85
CA ARG A 151 3.38 -14.08 39.29
C ARG A 151 2.66 -15.36 39.66
N ASP A 152 1.41 -15.53 39.20
CA ASP A 152 0.63 -16.73 39.46
C ASP A 152 1.31 -17.99 38.89
N GLY A 153 1.88 -17.89 37.70
CA GLY A 153 2.68 -18.96 37.08
C GLY A 153 3.94 -19.31 37.89
N LEU A 154 4.66 -18.29 38.38
CA LEU A 154 5.84 -18.50 39.24
C LEU A 154 5.49 -19.18 40.55
N VAL A 155 4.39 -18.75 41.20
CA VAL A 155 3.91 -19.36 42.44
C VAL A 155 3.46 -20.81 42.21
N ALA A 156 2.75 -21.09 41.13
CA ALA A 156 2.40 -22.45 40.71
C ALA A 156 3.63 -23.32 40.45
N GLY A 157 4.73 -22.72 39.98
CA GLY A 157 6.05 -23.34 39.78
C GLY A 157 6.86 -23.53 41.08
N GLY A 158 6.34 -23.09 42.24
CA GLY A 158 6.95 -23.31 43.55
C GLY A 158 7.68 -22.07 44.12
N ALA A 159 7.63 -20.90 43.50
CA ALA A 159 8.12 -19.67 44.08
C ALA A 159 7.21 -19.19 45.20
N THR A 160 7.76 -18.52 46.20
CA THR A 160 6.93 -17.80 47.17
C THR A 160 6.36 -16.53 46.53
N GLU A 161 5.24 -16.02 47.08
CA GLU A 161 4.62 -14.77 46.65
C GLU A 161 5.63 -13.58 46.62
N ALA A 162 6.49 -13.51 47.64
CA ALA A 162 7.52 -12.46 47.71
C ALA A 162 8.59 -12.60 46.61
N GLN A 163 8.95 -13.84 46.25
CA GLN A 163 9.89 -14.09 45.14
C GLN A 163 9.21 -13.77 43.79
N ALA A 164 7.97 -14.19 43.62
CA ALA A 164 7.21 -13.90 42.40
C ALA A 164 7.03 -12.37 42.19
N GLN A 165 6.69 -11.64 43.27
CA GLN A 165 6.57 -10.18 43.22
C GLN A 165 7.91 -9.47 42.93
N ALA A 166 9.03 -10.02 43.43
CA ALA A 166 10.34 -9.45 43.17
C ALA A 166 10.82 -9.69 41.72
N LEU A 167 10.43 -10.82 41.12
CA LEU A 167 10.79 -11.18 39.75
C LEU A 167 9.84 -10.54 38.71
N ALA A 168 8.59 -10.32 39.05
CA ALA A 168 7.57 -9.78 38.15
C ALA A 168 6.80 -8.62 38.82
N PRO A 169 7.45 -7.49 39.11
CA PRO A 169 6.79 -6.30 39.65
C PRO A 169 5.85 -5.69 38.60
N ASP A 170 4.84 -4.96 39.06
CA ASP A 170 4.08 -4.10 38.16
C ASP A 170 4.89 -2.81 37.89
N PHE A 171 4.83 -2.29 36.67
CA PHE A 171 5.49 -1.05 36.28
C PHE A 171 4.43 -0.01 35.93
N THR A 172 4.59 1.21 36.46
CA THR A 172 3.68 2.33 36.15
C THR A 172 4.48 3.45 35.51
N TYR A 173 4.07 3.84 34.32
CA TYR A 173 4.67 4.95 33.58
C TYR A 173 3.62 6.00 33.26
N ASN A 174 4.06 7.24 33.17
CA ASN A 174 3.26 8.36 32.71
C ASN A 174 3.91 9.00 31.47
N ASN A 175 3.11 9.75 30.72
CA ASN A 175 3.55 10.40 29.48
C ASN A 175 3.79 11.92 29.64
N TYR A 176 3.85 12.44 30.87
CA TYR A 176 3.90 13.89 31.14
C TYR A 176 5.04 14.30 32.07
N THR A 177 5.88 13.38 32.52
CA THR A 177 7.07 13.71 33.34
C THR A 177 8.31 13.70 32.45
N GLU A 178 9.18 14.70 32.59
CA GLU A 178 10.51 14.66 31.99
C GLU A 178 11.29 13.45 32.54
N GLY A 179 11.44 12.43 31.71
CA GLY A 179 12.22 11.22 31.96
C GLY A 179 13.16 10.98 30.79
N ASP A 180 13.72 9.78 30.69
CA ASP A 180 14.71 9.42 29.65
C ASP A 180 14.16 9.53 28.22
N ILE A 181 12.82 9.58 28.03
CA ILE A 181 12.14 9.67 26.73
C ILE A 181 11.37 10.99 26.55
N GLY A 182 11.27 11.82 27.59
CA GLY A 182 10.63 13.12 27.55
C GLY A 182 9.12 13.10 27.85
N ASN A 183 8.51 14.27 27.75
CA ASN A 183 7.06 14.47 27.86
C ASN A 183 6.46 14.40 26.47
N VAL A 184 5.64 13.38 26.19
CA VAL A 184 4.94 13.21 24.90
C VAL A 184 3.45 13.59 24.99
N ALA A 185 2.96 14.00 26.17
CA ALA A 185 1.60 14.50 26.32
C ALA A 185 1.48 15.91 25.74
N GLU A 186 0.68 16.07 24.71
CA GLU A 186 0.53 17.28 23.92
C GLU A 186 -0.90 17.45 23.41
N GLU A 187 -1.39 18.70 23.34
CA GLU A 187 -2.62 19.05 22.65
C GLU A 187 -2.34 19.07 21.14
N ASN A 188 -3.29 18.57 20.34
CA ASN A 188 -3.17 18.49 18.88
C ASN A 188 -1.88 17.75 18.42
N PHE A 189 -1.63 16.65 19.05
CA PHE A 189 -0.44 15.82 18.93
C PHE A 189 -0.14 15.32 17.49
N ASN A 190 -1.19 15.19 16.65
CA ASN A 190 -1.09 14.71 15.29
C ASN A 190 -1.06 15.88 14.31
N ASP A 191 0.10 16.26 13.82
CA ASP A 191 0.21 17.18 12.70
C ASP A 191 1.02 16.57 11.55
N ALA A 192 0.94 17.19 10.36
CA ALA A 192 1.74 16.74 9.24
C ALA A 192 2.17 17.92 8.37
N THR A 193 3.38 17.83 7.84
CA THR A 193 3.93 18.79 6.89
C THR A 193 4.33 18.07 5.61
N THR A 194 3.88 18.58 4.46
CA THR A 194 4.27 18.08 3.14
C THR A 194 4.88 19.20 2.34
N VAL A 195 6.11 19.01 1.88
CA VAL A 195 6.83 19.96 1.01
C VAL A 195 7.26 19.24 -0.27
N GLY A 196 7.16 19.91 -1.41
CA GLY A 196 7.62 19.28 -2.63
C GLY A 196 7.64 20.20 -3.83
N PHE A 197 8.18 19.64 -4.91
CA PHE A 197 8.22 20.31 -6.20
C PHE A 197 8.12 19.32 -7.36
N ARG A 198 7.73 19.84 -8.52
CA ARG A 198 7.78 19.16 -9.81
C ARG A 198 8.37 20.10 -10.85
N ALA A 199 9.26 19.59 -11.70
CA ALA A 199 9.73 20.30 -12.87
C ALA A 199 9.64 19.38 -14.09
N ALA A 200 9.04 19.86 -15.18
CA ALA A 200 8.91 19.14 -16.43
C ALA A 200 9.35 20.03 -17.61
N LEU A 201 10.19 19.46 -18.49
CA LEU A 201 10.64 20.08 -19.73
C LEU A 201 10.11 19.26 -20.91
N ALA A 202 9.28 19.89 -21.76
CA ALA A 202 8.84 19.32 -23.01
C ALA A 202 9.55 19.99 -24.18
N VAL A 203 10.01 19.19 -25.15
CA VAL A 203 10.72 19.67 -26.34
C VAL A 203 10.21 18.92 -27.56
N ASP A 204 9.66 19.64 -28.54
CA ASP A 204 9.40 19.13 -29.87
C ASP A 204 10.73 19.04 -30.64
N LEU A 205 11.31 17.84 -30.70
CA LEU A 205 12.58 17.58 -31.39
C LEU A 205 12.49 17.87 -32.88
N ASN A 206 11.33 17.63 -33.46
CA ASN A 206 10.90 18.01 -34.81
C ASN A 206 9.37 17.96 -34.89
N ASP A 207 8.80 18.05 -36.10
CA ASP A 207 7.33 18.11 -36.29
C ASP A 207 6.62 16.78 -35.97
N SER A 208 7.36 15.69 -35.74
CA SER A 208 6.82 14.34 -35.48
C SER A 208 7.29 13.73 -34.17
N TRP A 209 8.23 14.34 -33.45
CA TRP A 209 8.81 13.77 -32.24
C TRP A 209 8.84 14.78 -31.10
N THR A 210 8.32 14.35 -29.95
CA THR A 210 8.34 15.12 -28.69
C THR A 210 9.06 14.31 -27.60
N ALA A 211 9.92 14.98 -26.84
CA ALA A 211 10.52 14.42 -25.64
C ALA A 211 10.09 15.23 -24.41
N THR A 212 9.68 14.54 -23.35
CA THR A 212 9.34 15.15 -22.06
C THR A 212 10.16 14.51 -20.96
N ALA A 213 10.97 15.29 -20.27
CA ALA A 213 11.69 14.88 -19.07
C ALA A 213 11.09 15.56 -17.85
N SER A 214 10.91 14.81 -16.76
CA SER A 214 10.39 15.38 -15.51
C SER A 214 11.11 14.84 -14.27
N VAL A 215 11.09 15.64 -13.22
CA VAL A 215 11.46 15.27 -11.86
C VAL A 215 10.37 15.73 -10.92
N MET A 216 10.02 14.90 -9.96
CA MET A 216 9.13 15.23 -8.85
C MET A 216 9.77 14.74 -7.56
N HIS A 217 9.69 15.58 -6.54
CA HIS A 217 10.20 15.29 -5.20
C HIS A 217 9.18 15.73 -4.16
N GLN A 218 9.01 14.93 -3.13
CA GLN A 218 8.16 15.25 -1.99
C GLN A 218 8.78 14.70 -0.73
N ASP A 219 8.64 15.49 0.32
CA ASP A 219 8.99 15.18 1.68
C ASP A 219 7.73 15.37 2.55
N LEU A 220 7.38 14.34 3.31
CA LEU A 220 6.23 14.29 4.22
C LEU A 220 6.72 13.90 5.61
N GLU A 221 6.59 14.81 6.56
CA GLU A 221 6.75 14.55 7.99
C GLU A 221 5.38 14.51 8.65
N SER A 222 5.06 13.45 9.40
CA SER A 222 3.82 13.32 10.16
C SER A 222 4.13 12.93 11.60
N GLN A 223 3.54 13.62 12.55
CA GLN A 223 3.69 13.36 13.97
C GLN A 223 2.42 12.72 14.54
N GLY A 224 2.58 11.97 15.62
CA GLY A 224 1.47 11.40 16.37
C GLY A 224 0.68 10.33 15.62
N VAL A 225 -0.44 9.97 16.20
CA VAL A 225 -1.40 9.03 15.61
C VAL A 225 -2.65 9.76 15.13
N TRP A 226 -3.24 9.27 14.03
CA TRP A 226 -4.44 9.84 13.41
C TRP A 226 -5.72 9.07 13.74
N ASP A 227 -5.59 8.10 14.64
CA ASP A 227 -6.68 7.40 15.30
C ASP A 227 -6.87 7.93 16.71
N HIS A 228 -8.05 7.72 17.30
CA HIS A 228 -8.31 8.03 18.70
C HIS A 228 -8.78 6.79 19.47
N ASP A 229 -8.57 6.79 20.79
CA ASP A 229 -9.04 5.73 21.67
C ASP A 229 -10.36 6.13 22.34
N PRO A 230 -11.51 5.53 21.95
CA PRO A 230 -12.82 5.86 22.54
C PRO A 230 -12.89 5.61 24.05
N THR A 231 -11.98 4.82 24.62
CA THR A 231 -11.92 4.56 26.07
C THR A 231 -11.20 5.67 26.82
N VAL A 232 -10.34 6.43 26.13
CA VAL A 232 -9.68 7.64 26.67
C VAL A 232 -10.58 8.85 26.51
N GLY A 233 -11.08 9.10 25.29
CA GLY A 233 -11.99 10.20 25.00
C GLY A 233 -12.17 10.43 23.50
N ASP A 234 -13.08 11.38 23.16
CA ASP A 234 -13.27 11.81 21.78
C ASP A 234 -12.05 12.61 21.32
N LEU A 235 -11.45 12.22 20.20
CA LEU A 235 -10.20 12.79 19.65
C LEU A 235 -9.03 12.78 20.67
N GLN A 236 -8.96 11.73 21.49
CA GLN A 236 -7.91 11.59 22.52
C GLN A 236 -7.24 10.24 22.46
N VAL A 237 -5.95 10.22 22.80
CA VAL A 237 -5.12 9.03 23.00
C VAL A 237 -4.27 9.19 24.25
N MET A 238 -3.69 8.09 24.73
CA MET A 238 -2.68 8.10 25.79
C MET A 238 -1.49 7.26 25.33
N ARG A 239 -0.52 7.92 24.69
CA ARG A 239 0.73 7.34 24.17
C ARG A 239 1.85 7.59 25.17
N LEU A 240 2.72 6.62 25.36
CA LEU A 240 3.86 6.69 26.29
C LEU A 240 5.17 7.05 25.60
N LEU A 241 5.26 6.81 24.28
CA LEU A 241 6.40 7.06 23.43
C LEU A 241 5.98 7.89 22.22
N PRO A 242 6.91 8.51 21.48
CA PRO A 242 6.59 9.25 20.26
C PRO A 242 6.09 8.31 19.16
N ASP A 243 5.29 8.88 18.26
CA ASP A 243 4.88 8.28 17.00
C ASP A 243 5.20 9.26 15.88
N SER A 244 5.86 8.82 14.80
CA SER A 244 6.19 9.66 13.64
C SER A 244 6.28 8.85 12.34
N ILE A 245 6.12 9.53 11.23
CA ILE A 245 6.41 9.05 9.88
C ILE A 245 7.19 10.12 9.14
N ASP A 246 8.29 9.71 8.50
CA ASP A 246 9.02 10.48 7.52
C ASP A 246 9.01 9.72 6.19
N ASP A 247 8.50 10.35 5.11
CA ASP A 247 8.33 9.74 3.78
C ASP A 247 8.88 10.69 2.70
N GLU A 248 10.12 10.46 2.31
CA GLU A 248 10.80 11.22 1.26
C GLU A 248 10.88 10.40 -0.02
N TRP A 249 10.53 10.99 -1.17
CA TRP A 249 10.68 10.32 -2.44
C TRP A 249 11.03 11.26 -3.57
N THR A 250 11.76 10.72 -4.55
CA THR A 250 12.10 11.39 -5.80
C THR A 250 11.81 10.49 -6.99
N GLN A 251 11.09 11.01 -7.98
CA GLN A 251 10.80 10.32 -9.23
C GLN A 251 11.36 11.10 -10.41
N TYR A 252 12.14 10.43 -11.24
CA TYR A 252 12.57 10.90 -12.56
C TYR A 252 11.79 10.18 -13.63
N SER A 253 11.45 10.88 -14.72
CA SER A 253 10.82 10.25 -15.87
C SER A 253 11.29 10.85 -17.18
N LEU A 254 11.34 10.01 -18.21
CA LEU A 254 11.59 10.42 -19.60
C LEU A 254 10.57 9.74 -20.51
N LYS A 255 9.76 10.55 -21.18
CA LYS A 255 8.87 10.08 -22.25
C LYS A 255 9.35 10.62 -23.59
N VAL A 256 9.50 9.73 -24.57
CA VAL A 256 9.77 10.11 -25.96
C VAL A 256 8.70 9.48 -26.83
N GLU A 257 7.98 10.30 -27.57
CA GLU A 257 6.92 9.83 -28.47
C GLU A 257 7.05 10.46 -29.85
N GLY A 258 6.66 9.69 -30.87
CA GLY A 258 6.76 10.19 -32.23
C GLY A 258 6.01 9.36 -33.24
N ASP A 259 5.71 10.01 -34.38
CA ASP A 259 5.01 9.38 -35.50
C ASP A 259 5.93 8.50 -36.31
N VAL A 260 5.59 7.22 -36.40
CA VAL A 260 6.32 6.20 -37.16
C VAL A 260 5.35 5.39 -38.00
N ALA A 261 5.55 5.33 -39.30
CA ALA A 261 4.77 4.51 -40.23
C ALA A 261 3.23 4.66 -40.11
N GLY A 262 2.77 5.84 -39.75
CA GLY A 262 1.34 6.17 -39.61
C GLY A 262 0.73 5.81 -38.25
N GLY A 263 1.52 5.40 -37.30
CA GLY A 263 1.14 5.20 -35.90
C GLY A 263 2.10 5.96 -34.97
N THR A 264 1.98 5.76 -33.66
CA THR A 264 2.79 6.43 -32.65
C THR A 264 3.67 5.42 -31.92
N LEU A 265 4.99 5.67 -31.90
CA LEU A 265 5.94 4.95 -31.06
C LEU A 265 6.17 5.76 -29.79
N THR A 266 6.00 5.12 -28.64
CA THR A 266 6.24 5.71 -27.32
C THR A 266 7.30 4.92 -26.59
N PHE A 267 8.27 5.61 -26.02
CA PHE A 267 9.25 5.08 -25.07
C PHE A 267 9.06 5.81 -23.75
N ASN A 268 8.92 5.07 -22.65
CA ASN A 268 8.87 5.59 -21.29
C ASN A 268 10.01 4.96 -20.48
N TYR A 269 10.68 5.80 -19.70
CA TYR A 269 11.62 5.42 -18.66
C TYR A 269 11.22 6.10 -17.36
N GLY A 270 11.30 5.40 -16.27
CA GLY A 270 11.06 5.93 -14.93
C GLY A 270 12.00 5.35 -13.91
N ASP A 271 12.40 6.19 -12.97
CA ASP A 271 13.23 5.85 -11.82
C ASP A 271 12.62 6.51 -10.58
N LEU A 272 12.28 5.72 -9.57
CA LEU A 272 11.72 6.14 -8.29
C LEU A 272 12.61 5.65 -7.16
N ASP A 273 13.01 6.56 -6.30
CA ASP A 273 13.68 6.30 -5.02
C ASP A 273 12.83 6.86 -3.88
N ARG A 274 12.59 6.06 -2.84
CA ARG A 274 11.80 6.42 -1.66
C ARG A 274 12.46 5.90 -0.42
N ASP A 275 12.66 6.78 0.56
CA ASP A 275 13.02 6.48 1.93
C ASP A 275 11.79 6.70 2.83
N TYR A 276 11.52 5.74 3.71
CA TYR A 276 10.36 5.73 4.58
C TYR A 276 10.79 5.29 5.98
N GLU A 277 10.58 6.17 6.96
CA GLU A 277 10.90 5.92 8.36
C GLU A 277 9.64 6.00 9.22
N VAL A 278 9.51 5.10 10.19
CA VAL A 278 8.39 5.05 11.13
C VAL A 278 8.90 4.80 12.53
N ASP A 279 8.50 5.67 13.45
CA ASP A 279 8.54 5.40 14.88
C ASP A 279 7.13 5.18 15.40
N ALA A 280 6.92 4.16 16.24
CA ALA A 280 5.61 3.90 16.80
C ALA A 280 5.66 3.35 18.23
N ASP A 281 4.81 3.88 19.10
CA ASP A 281 4.63 3.38 20.45
C ASP A 281 3.88 2.04 20.43
N TYR A 282 4.58 0.95 20.68
CA TYR A 282 4.05 -0.40 20.79
C TYR A 282 3.82 -0.85 22.24
N SER A 283 3.94 0.04 23.21
CA SER A 283 3.86 -0.29 24.64
C SER A 283 2.55 -0.97 25.02
N LEU A 284 1.40 -0.47 24.56
CA LEU A 284 0.10 -1.04 24.85
C LEU A 284 -0.14 -2.37 24.11
N TYR A 285 0.44 -2.54 22.93
CA TYR A 285 0.43 -3.81 22.21
C TYR A 285 1.19 -4.89 22.99
N SER A 286 2.37 -4.54 23.53
CA SER A 286 3.15 -5.42 24.39
C SER A 286 2.37 -5.81 25.65
N ASP A 287 1.68 -4.85 26.30
CA ASP A 287 0.85 -5.12 27.48
C ASP A 287 -0.31 -6.07 27.19
N TYR A 288 -0.97 -5.93 26.04
CA TYR A 288 -2.03 -6.84 25.61
C TYR A 288 -1.55 -8.30 25.58
N TYR A 289 -0.37 -8.57 25.07
CA TYR A 289 0.18 -9.94 25.04
C TYR A 289 0.60 -10.44 26.41
N VAL A 290 1.15 -9.61 27.25
CA VAL A 290 1.57 -9.96 28.62
C VAL A 290 0.37 -10.16 29.52
N SER A 291 -0.63 -9.28 29.48
CA SER A 291 -1.83 -9.32 30.32
C SER A 291 -2.87 -10.33 29.85
N GLY A 292 -2.92 -10.63 28.56
CA GLY A 292 -3.88 -11.55 27.93
C GLY A 292 -3.61 -13.03 28.18
N GLY A 293 -2.56 -13.39 28.93
CA GLY A 293 -2.27 -14.77 29.31
C GLY A 293 -1.71 -15.63 28.19
N TYR A 294 -1.16 -15.03 27.15
CA TYR A 294 -0.35 -15.75 26.18
C TYR A 294 0.87 -16.33 26.90
N VAL A 295 1.05 -17.65 26.81
CA VAL A 295 1.88 -18.53 27.66
C VAL A 295 3.39 -18.24 27.59
N GLN A 296 3.81 -17.29 26.79
CA GLN A 296 5.19 -16.81 26.74
C GLN A 296 5.25 -15.35 27.17
N PRO A 297 6.10 -15.01 28.13
CA PRO A 297 6.37 -13.62 28.44
C PRO A 297 7.04 -12.97 27.24
N TYR A 298 6.22 -12.45 26.37
CA TYR A 298 6.71 -11.71 25.22
C TYR A 298 7.31 -10.39 25.71
N TYR A 299 8.46 -10.06 25.18
CA TYR A 299 9.13 -8.78 25.22
C TYR A 299 9.87 -8.45 26.53
N SER A 300 9.22 -8.29 27.66
CA SER A 300 9.88 -7.70 28.85
C SER A 300 10.00 -8.61 30.06
N CYS A 301 9.44 -9.84 30.01
CA CYS A 301 9.39 -10.74 31.15
C CYS A 301 10.03 -12.10 30.89
N TYR A 302 11.16 -12.34 31.52
CA TYR A 302 11.86 -13.64 31.51
C TYR A 302 11.92 -14.19 32.94
N ALA A 303 10.79 -14.09 33.64
CA ALA A 303 10.63 -14.19 35.07
C ALA A 303 11.27 -15.40 35.74
N ALA A 304 11.37 -16.56 35.05
CA ALA A 304 11.97 -17.78 35.61
C ALA A 304 13.50 -17.66 35.81
N ALA A 305 14.17 -16.82 35.02
CA ALA A 305 15.63 -16.72 35.04
C ALA A 305 16.14 -15.29 35.33
N TYR A 306 15.47 -14.26 34.82
CA TYR A 306 15.97 -12.90 34.82
C TYR A 306 14.99 -11.87 35.40
N GLY A 307 13.69 -12.21 35.52
CA GLY A 307 12.65 -11.29 35.97
C GLY A 307 11.99 -10.51 34.82
N CYS A 308 11.21 -9.48 35.19
CA CYS A 308 10.59 -8.53 34.26
C CYS A 308 11.27 -7.16 34.36
N SER A 309 11.33 -6.46 33.25
CA SER A 309 11.91 -5.12 33.12
C SER A 309 10.89 -4.10 32.61
N ASP A 310 11.32 -2.89 32.29
CA ASP A 310 10.51 -1.85 31.65
C ASP A 310 9.88 -2.38 30.36
N PRO A 311 8.55 -2.49 30.28
CA PRO A 311 7.86 -3.11 29.15
C PRO A 311 7.55 -2.13 28.02
N ARG A 312 7.90 -0.85 28.15
CA ARG A 312 7.66 0.10 27.07
C ARG A 312 8.42 -0.33 25.85
N THR A 313 7.74 -0.32 24.72
CA THR A 313 8.27 -0.84 23.46
C THR A 313 8.13 0.22 22.36
N LEU A 314 9.25 0.61 21.78
CA LEU A 314 9.32 1.44 20.58
C LEU A 314 9.54 0.51 19.38
N TYR A 315 8.77 0.75 18.32
CA TYR A 315 8.98 0.16 17.01
C TYR A 315 9.59 1.21 16.11
N GLU A 316 10.70 0.88 15.50
CA GLU A 316 11.39 1.69 14.49
C GLU A 316 11.45 0.89 13.19
N ASP A 317 11.10 1.50 12.06
CA ASP A 317 11.15 0.87 10.75
C ASP A 317 11.76 1.83 9.74
N HIS A 318 12.77 1.37 9.02
CA HIS A 318 13.42 2.11 7.98
C HIS A 318 13.38 1.28 6.68
N ALA A 319 12.61 1.73 5.71
CA ALA A 319 12.47 1.08 4.42
C ALA A 319 12.98 1.97 3.28
N ASN A 320 13.86 1.44 2.44
CA ASN A 320 14.25 2.06 1.18
C ASN A 320 13.64 1.29 0.01
N TYR A 321 12.98 1.99 -0.89
CA TYR A 321 12.29 1.43 -2.04
C TYR A 321 12.77 2.09 -3.33
N GLN A 322 13.28 1.27 -4.26
CA GLN A 322 13.74 1.70 -5.57
C GLN A 322 12.97 0.98 -6.67
N ARG A 323 12.60 1.72 -7.71
CA ARG A 323 11.93 1.15 -8.90
C ARG A 323 12.46 1.76 -10.18
N GLU A 324 12.90 0.92 -11.07
CA GLU A 324 13.20 1.28 -12.45
C GLU A 324 12.17 0.67 -13.40
N THR A 325 11.64 1.45 -14.35
CA THR A 325 10.66 1.00 -15.34
C THR A 325 11.07 1.39 -16.73
N ILE A 326 10.85 0.47 -17.68
CA ILE A 326 11.03 0.71 -19.11
C ILE A 326 9.80 0.22 -19.84
N GLU A 327 9.21 1.05 -20.69
CA GLU A 327 8.16 0.65 -21.61
C GLU A 327 8.47 1.13 -23.03
N LEU A 328 8.29 0.24 -23.99
CA LEU A 328 8.30 0.57 -25.42
C LEU A 328 6.98 0.10 -26.03
N ARG A 329 6.19 1.03 -26.56
CA ARG A 329 4.86 0.75 -27.12
C ARG A 329 4.70 1.39 -28.48
N TYR A 330 4.08 0.64 -29.41
CA TYR A 330 3.64 1.17 -30.69
C TYR A 330 2.13 1.06 -30.78
N ALA A 331 1.45 2.16 -31.13
CA ALA A 331 0.03 2.23 -31.39
C ALA A 331 -0.21 2.60 -32.86
N SER A 332 -1.08 1.85 -33.55
CA SER A 332 -1.48 2.12 -34.92
C SER A 332 -2.31 3.42 -35.03
N ASP A 333 -2.53 3.88 -36.27
CA ASP A 333 -3.37 5.05 -36.55
C ASP A 333 -4.78 4.91 -35.94
N ALA A 334 -5.09 5.76 -34.95
CA ALA A 334 -6.37 5.76 -34.23
C ALA A 334 -7.57 6.15 -35.09
N THR A 335 -7.38 6.70 -36.31
CA THR A 335 -8.44 7.09 -37.21
C THR A 335 -8.93 5.94 -38.12
N LYS A 336 -8.29 4.77 -38.03
CA LYS A 336 -8.66 3.58 -38.81
C LYS A 336 -9.65 2.71 -38.04
N PRO A 337 -10.56 2.02 -38.78
CA PRO A 337 -11.46 1.05 -38.14
C PRO A 337 -10.71 -0.08 -37.42
N LEU A 338 -9.60 -0.56 -37.97
CA LEU A 338 -8.72 -1.50 -37.32
C LEU A 338 -7.61 -0.72 -36.60
N ARG A 339 -7.62 -0.80 -35.27
CA ARG A 339 -6.62 -0.22 -34.40
C ARG A 339 -5.93 -1.34 -33.63
N TRP A 340 -4.65 -1.17 -33.38
CA TRP A 340 -3.91 -2.11 -32.55
C TRP A 340 -2.75 -1.41 -31.85
N GLN A 341 -2.37 -1.95 -30.71
CA GLN A 341 -1.15 -1.58 -30.03
C GLN A 341 -0.41 -2.83 -29.56
N ALA A 342 0.91 -2.71 -29.47
CA ALA A 342 1.75 -3.75 -28.91
C ALA A 342 2.93 -3.10 -28.18
N GLY A 343 3.38 -3.72 -27.12
CA GLY A 343 4.47 -3.18 -26.30
C GLY A 343 5.23 -4.23 -25.53
N TYR A 344 6.38 -3.78 -25.06
CA TYR A 344 7.23 -4.45 -24.10
C TYR A 344 7.34 -3.58 -22.85
N TYR A 345 7.28 -4.23 -21.69
CA TYR A 345 7.41 -3.60 -20.38
C TYR A 345 8.42 -4.38 -19.55
N SER A 346 9.23 -3.65 -18.79
CA SER A 346 10.14 -4.21 -17.80
C SER A 346 10.13 -3.36 -16.54
N VAL A 347 10.15 -3.99 -15.40
CA VAL A 347 10.28 -3.34 -14.09
C VAL A 347 11.26 -4.11 -13.22
N ASP A 348 12.15 -3.37 -12.54
CA ASP A 348 13.03 -3.85 -11.46
C ASP A 348 12.69 -3.04 -10.20
N VAL A 349 12.28 -3.75 -9.15
CA VAL A 349 11.97 -3.19 -7.83
C VAL A 349 12.93 -3.76 -6.82
N LYS A 350 13.53 -2.90 -6.02
CA LYS A 350 14.34 -3.26 -4.87
C LYS A 350 13.77 -2.60 -3.63
N ASN A 351 13.62 -3.37 -2.58
CA ASN A 351 13.18 -2.88 -1.28
C ASN A 351 14.09 -3.46 -0.20
N ARG A 352 14.51 -2.61 0.73
CA ARG A 352 15.16 -3.00 1.97
C ARG A 352 14.27 -2.55 3.12
N ASP A 353 13.91 -3.49 3.99
CA ASP A 353 13.19 -3.24 5.25
C ASP A 353 14.12 -3.56 6.41
N ASP A 354 14.34 -2.58 7.30
CA ASP A 354 15.12 -2.70 8.53
C ASP A 354 14.25 -2.22 9.69
N ALA A 355 13.63 -3.17 10.40
CA ALA A 355 12.69 -2.86 11.46
C ALA A 355 13.12 -3.47 12.79
N GLU A 356 13.00 -2.69 13.86
CA GLU A 356 13.44 -3.03 15.20
C GLU A 356 12.35 -2.80 16.25
N TRP A 357 12.23 -3.72 17.20
CA TRP A 357 11.40 -3.57 18.39
C TRP A 357 12.29 -3.39 19.61
N HIS A 358 12.36 -2.17 20.12
CA HIS A 358 13.14 -1.80 21.29
C HIS A 358 12.30 -1.94 22.55
N VAL A 359 12.70 -2.82 23.47
CA VAL A 359 12.12 -2.96 24.81
C VAL A 359 13.04 -2.27 25.79
N LEU A 360 12.66 -1.10 26.28
CA LEU A 360 13.53 -0.13 26.94
C LEU A 360 14.25 -0.64 28.20
N GLY A 361 13.73 -1.63 28.88
CA GLY A 361 14.39 -2.20 30.04
C GLY A 361 15.09 -3.54 29.80
N LEU A 362 15.22 -3.98 28.57
CA LEU A 362 15.75 -5.31 28.26
C LEU A 362 17.21 -5.46 28.65
N ALA A 363 18.03 -4.42 28.44
CA ALA A 363 19.43 -4.38 28.84
C ALA A 363 19.62 -4.55 30.36
N ASP A 364 18.70 -4.06 31.18
CA ASP A 364 18.77 -4.09 32.63
C ASP A 364 18.64 -5.52 33.19
N LEU A 365 18.08 -6.43 32.41
CA LEU A 365 18.00 -7.85 32.81
C LEU A 365 19.34 -8.58 32.78
N GLY A 366 20.39 -7.96 32.22
CA GLY A 366 21.71 -8.55 32.11
C GLY A 366 21.74 -9.84 31.28
N MET A 367 20.82 -9.98 30.36
CA MET A 367 20.75 -11.11 29.45
C MET A 367 21.84 -11.02 28.40
N VAL A 368 22.44 -12.15 28.07
CA VAL A 368 23.39 -12.23 26.95
C VAL A 368 22.60 -12.37 25.67
N THR A 369 22.63 -11.34 24.85
CA THR A 369 22.05 -11.37 23.49
C THR A 369 23.09 -11.86 22.48
N ALA A 370 22.64 -12.48 21.40
CA ALA A 370 23.52 -12.96 20.32
C ALA A 370 24.07 -11.80 19.47
N ILE A 371 23.48 -10.61 19.58
CA ILE A 371 23.90 -9.38 18.92
C ILE A 371 24.16 -8.30 19.96
N ASP A 372 25.09 -7.37 19.66
CA ASP A 372 25.44 -6.26 20.56
C ASP A 372 24.41 -5.11 20.44
N ALA A 373 23.16 -5.42 20.79
CA ALA A 373 22.04 -4.49 20.73
C ALA A 373 21.12 -4.75 21.94
N PRO A 374 21.44 -4.15 23.10
CA PRO A 374 20.95 -4.60 24.40
C PRO A 374 19.44 -4.41 24.62
N ASP A 375 18.79 -3.46 23.94
CA ASP A 375 17.36 -3.20 24.10
C ASP A 375 16.51 -3.72 22.94
N ILE A 376 17.12 -4.23 21.88
CA ILE A 376 16.38 -4.82 20.75
C ILE A 376 15.88 -6.21 21.14
N TYR A 377 14.55 -6.40 21.06
CA TYR A 377 13.90 -7.68 21.26
C TYR A 377 13.78 -8.48 19.97
N TRP A 378 13.38 -7.79 18.90
CA TRP A 378 13.15 -8.36 17.57
C TRP A 378 13.73 -7.44 16.51
N THR A 379 14.38 -8.01 15.51
CA THR A 379 14.82 -7.27 14.33
C THR A 379 14.39 -7.98 13.06
N THR A 380 14.15 -7.20 12.03
CA THR A 380 13.88 -7.62 10.65
C THR A 380 14.83 -6.84 9.75
N ASP A 381 15.70 -7.52 9.01
CA ASP A 381 16.55 -6.91 7.97
C ASP A 381 16.39 -7.76 6.71
N PHE A 382 15.53 -7.28 5.79
CA PHE A 382 15.23 -7.94 4.54
C PHE A 382 15.62 -7.10 3.33
N ARG A 383 16.09 -7.81 2.31
CA ARG A 383 16.19 -7.32 0.95
C ARG A 383 15.21 -8.09 0.09
N ARG A 384 14.34 -7.35 -0.59
CA ARG A 384 13.40 -7.90 -1.54
C ARG A 384 13.69 -7.34 -2.91
N SER A 385 13.55 -8.16 -3.95
CA SER A 385 13.43 -7.66 -5.30
C SER A 385 12.23 -8.29 -6.00
N TYR A 386 11.71 -7.54 -6.95
CA TYR A 386 10.69 -8.00 -7.89
C TYR A 386 11.07 -7.54 -9.28
N GLU A 387 11.21 -8.48 -10.19
CA GLU A 387 11.47 -8.22 -11.58
C GLU A 387 10.31 -8.77 -12.42
N GLU A 388 9.83 -8.00 -13.40
CA GLU A 388 8.86 -8.46 -14.37
C GLU A 388 9.24 -8.01 -15.77
N GLU A 389 9.20 -8.93 -16.71
CA GLU A 389 9.20 -8.65 -18.13
C GLU A 389 7.87 -9.06 -18.74
N ALA A 390 7.29 -8.20 -19.58
CA ALA A 390 6.02 -8.50 -20.20
C ALA A 390 5.94 -8.05 -21.66
N LEU A 391 5.25 -8.86 -22.47
CA LEU A 391 4.76 -8.50 -23.78
C LEU A 391 3.25 -8.32 -23.73
N PHE A 392 2.75 -7.22 -24.25
CA PHE A 392 1.33 -6.94 -24.27
C PHE A 392 0.86 -6.42 -25.62
N GLY A 393 -0.43 -6.59 -25.87
CA GLY A 393 -1.04 -6.06 -27.07
C GLY A 393 -2.56 -6.02 -27.01
N GLU A 394 -3.12 -5.15 -27.82
CA GLU A 394 -4.56 -4.98 -27.98
C GLU A 394 -4.89 -4.80 -29.46
N VAL A 395 -6.01 -5.37 -29.89
CA VAL A 395 -6.60 -5.15 -31.21
C VAL A 395 -8.05 -4.74 -31.04
N SER A 396 -8.44 -3.65 -31.69
CA SER A 396 -9.82 -3.12 -31.72
C SER A 396 -10.28 -2.97 -33.14
N TYR A 397 -11.56 -3.26 -33.36
CA TYR A 397 -12.21 -3.08 -34.69
C TYR A 397 -13.57 -2.40 -34.53
N ASP A 398 -13.76 -1.31 -35.30
CA ASP A 398 -15.01 -0.56 -35.33
C ASP A 398 -15.84 -0.98 -36.55
N PHE A 399 -17.04 -1.49 -36.28
CA PHE A 399 -18.03 -1.83 -37.28
C PHE A 399 -19.00 -0.64 -37.48
N ASP A 400 -18.74 0.16 -38.52
CA ASP A 400 -19.63 1.26 -38.97
C ASP A 400 -20.08 2.24 -37.87
N GLU A 401 -19.19 2.66 -36.99
CA GLU A 401 -19.46 3.59 -35.84
C GLU A 401 -20.52 3.07 -34.85
N VAL A 402 -21.09 1.90 -35.05
CA VAL A 402 -22.17 1.34 -34.23
C VAL A 402 -21.65 0.36 -33.19
N LEU A 403 -20.70 -0.47 -33.58
CA LEU A 403 -20.14 -1.53 -32.71
C LEU A 403 -18.61 -1.48 -32.73
N SER A 404 -18.00 -1.42 -31.58
CA SER A 404 -16.56 -1.60 -31.38
C SER A 404 -16.30 -2.86 -30.59
N ILE A 405 -15.32 -3.65 -31.01
CA ILE A 405 -14.88 -4.85 -30.29
C ILE A 405 -13.37 -4.73 -30.06
N SER A 406 -12.94 -4.98 -28.85
CA SER A 406 -11.52 -4.97 -28.48
C SER A 406 -11.15 -6.26 -27.76
N MET A 407 -9.92 -6.72 -28.00
CA MET A 407 -9.31 -7.85 -27.31
C MET A 407 -7.87 -7.52 -26.98
N SER A 408 -7.47 -7.75 -25.74
CA SER A 408 -6.08 -7.54 -25.30
C SER A 408 -5.53 -8.75 -24.55
N VAL A 409 -4.20 -8.86 -24.57
CA VAL A 409 -3.45 -9.93 -23.90
C VAL A 409 -2.15 -9.35 -23.34
N ARG A 410 -1.74 -9.85 -22.18
CA ARG A 410 -0.41 -9.67 -21.62
C ARG A 410 0.13 -11.02 -21.24
N HIS A 411 1.33 -11.31 -21.70
CA HIS A 411 2.17 -12.41 -21.26
C HIS A 411 3.25 -11.84 -20.37
N PHE A 412 3.41 -12.33 -19.15
CA PHE A 412 4.42 -11.87 -18.20
C PHE A 412 5.27 -13.00 -17.66
N ASP A 413 6.49 -12.65 -17.33
CA ASP A 413 7.46 -13.49 -16.62
C ASP A 413 7.97 -12.67 -15.44
N ALA A 414 7.69 -13.13 -14.21
CA ALA A 414 7.96 -12.39 -12.99
C ALA A 414 8.73 -13.25 -11.99
N GLU A 415 9.70 -12.62 -11.32
CA GLU A 415 10.52 -13.24 -10.30
C GLU A 415 10.53 -12.37 -9.04
N SER A 416 10.33 -13.00 -7.88
CA SER A 416 10.44 -12.35 -6.57
C SER A 416 11.54 -13.01 -5.76
N TYR A 417 12.38 -12.20 -5.15
CA TYR A 417 13.49 -12.63 -4.31
C TYR A 417 13.34 -12.04 -2.91
N LEU A 418 13.67 -12.83 -1.89
CA LEU A 418 13.74 -12.42 -0.50
C LEU A 418 15.01 -12.96 0.13
N ASP A 419 15.82 -12.07 0.69
CA ASP A 419 17.02 -12.39 1.42
C ASP A 419 17.05 -11.62 2.73
N GLY A 420 17.45 -12.28 3.82
CA GLY A 420 17.63 -11.62 5.09
C GLY A 420 17.12 -12.40 6.29
N PHE A 421 16.79 -11.67 7.34
CA PHE A 421 16.55 -12.19 8.66
C PHE A 421 15.33 -11.50 9.31
N SER A 422 14.54 -12.28 10.05
CA SER A 422 13.53 -11.75 10.96
C SER A 422 13.46 -12.63 12.20
N GLY A 423 13.72 -12.10 13.38
CA GLY A 423 13.70 -12.89 14.60
C GLY A 423 14.16 -12.16 15.84
N THR A 424 14.18 -12.91 16.94
CA THR A 424 14.62 -12.38 18.23
C THR A 424 16.14 -12.34 18.32
N VAL A 425 16.66 -11.40 19.08
CA VAL A 425 18.09 -11.23 19.32
C VAL A 425 18.77 -12.38 20.08
N TRP A 426 17.98 -13.24 20.73
CA TRP A 426 18.52 -14.43 21.43
C TRP A 426 18.66 -15.66 20.55
N TRP A 427 17.89 -15.69 19.50
CA TRP A 427 17.91 -16.74 18.50
C TRP A 427 18.03 -16.07 17.14
N PRO A 428 19.25 -15.62 16.79
CA PRO A 428 19.45 -14.88 15.54
C PRO A 428 19.08 -15.69 14.29
N CYS A 429 18.71 -16.96 14.46
CA CYS A 429 18.28 -17.85 13.39
C CYS A 429 17.07 -18.66 13.88
N VAL A 430 15.90 -18.05 13.92
CA VAL A 430 14.67 -18.79 14.24
C VAL A 430 14.35 -19.73 13.08
N GLY A 431 14.65 -21.03 13.28
CA GLY A 431 14.37 -22.09 12.32
C GLY A 431 15.43 -22.32 11.25
N GLY A 432 16.51 -21.54 11.17
CA GLY A 432 17.60 -21.74 10.23
C GLY A 432 18.73 -22.64 10.78
N PRO A 433 19.53 -23.27 9.92
CA PRO A 433 20.74 -23.96 10.34
C PRO A 433 21.71 -22.99 11.02
N SER A 434 22.44 -23.47 12.02
CA SER A 434 23.44 -22.66 12.71
C SER A 434 24.42 -22.00 11.71
N ALA A 435 24.97 -20.83 12.03
CA ALA A 435 25.96 -20.15 11.20
C ALA A 435 27.07 -21.08 10.67
N ALA A 436 27.52 -22.04 11.51
CA ALA A 436 28.50 -23.05 11.11
C ALA A 436 27.97 -24.05 10.07
N ALA A 437 26.67 -24.36 10.09
CA ALA A 437 26.07 -25.27 9.11
C ALA A 437 25.82 -24.55 7.77
N GLN A 438 25.48 -23.29 7.79
CA GLN A 438 25.36 -22.46 6.58
C GLN A 438 26.72 -22.25 5.91
N GLU A 439 27.80 -22.02 6.69
CA GLU A 439 29.15 -21.92 6.17
C GLU A 439 29.61 -23.21 5.48
N ALA A 440 29.26 -24.34 6.08
CA ALA A 440 29.59 -25.63 5.51
C ALA A 440 28.82 -25.95 4.22
N SER A 441 27.63 -25.36 4.03
CA SER A 441 26.80 -25.53 2.82
C SER A 441 27.13 -24.58 1.67
N GLY A 442 27.97 -23.55 1.92
CA GLY A 442 28.30 -22.52 0.92
C GLY A 442 27.16 -21.54 0.61
N GLN A 443 26.12 -21.54 1.40
CA GLN A 443 25.00 -20.61 1.26
C GLN A 443 25.43 -19.17 1.62
N TYR A 444 24.85 -18.20 0.93
CA TYR A 444 25.08 -16.78 1.15
C TYR A 444 24.71 -16.38 2.59
N ARG A 445 25.51 -15.50 3.18
CA ARG A 445 25.28 -14.94 4.51
C ARG A 445 25.13 -13.43 4.38
N PRO A 446 23.93 -12.88 4.57
CA PRO A 446 23.86 -11.47 4.85
C PRO A 446 24.48 -11.23 6.22
N THR A 447 25.46 -10.34 6.30
CA THR A 447 25.87 -9.72 7.55
C THR A 447 24.81 -8.66 7.84
N ASN A 448 23.95 -8.88 8.82
CA ASN A 448 23.14 -7.79 9.36
C ASN A 448 24.05 -6.74 10.02
N ASN A 449 23.51 -5.57 10.32
CA ASN A 449 24.24 -4.49 10.97
C ASN A 449 24.84 -4.89 12.34
N TYR A 450 24.41 -6.02 12.90
CA TYR A 450 24.78 -6.54 14.21
C TYR A 450 25.77 -7.71 14.17
N GLY A 451 26.26 -8.07 12.99
CA GLY A 451 27.24 -9.15 12.82
C GLY A 451 26.69 -10.57 13.06
N ALA A 452 25.38 -10.75 13.12
CA ALA A 452 24.79 -12.07 13.17
C ALA A 452 24.80 -12.70 11.77
N ASP A 453 25.51 -13.80 11.64
CA ASP A 453 25.68 -14.54 10.39
C ASP A 453 24.46 -15.46 10.13
N CYS A 454 23.24 -14.91 10.04
CA CYS A 454 22.02 -15.70 9.82
C CYS A 454 21.21 -15.13 8.68
N ALA A 455 20.92 -15.96 7.69
CA ALA A 455 19.80 -15.76 6.79
C ALA A 455 18.77 -16.84 7.09
N ASP A 456 17.57 -16.46 7.53
CA ASP A 456 16.43 -17.39 7.61
C ASP A 456 15.59 -17.36 6.34
N SER A 457 15.89 -16.45 5.41
CA SER A 457 15.36 -16.44 4.06
C SER A 457 16.47 -16.13 3.04
N ASN A 458 16.58 -16.95 2.03
CA ASN A 458 17.32 -16.70 0.79
C ASN A 458 16.60 -17.50 -0.30
N ARG A 459 15.59 -16.89 -0.94
CA ARG A 459 14.65 -17.60 -1.79
C ARG A 459 14.24 -16.80 -2.99
N ILE A 460 13.85 -17.54 -4.01
CA ILE A 460 13.30 -17.04 -5.27
C ILE A 460 11.99 -17.78 -5.51
N THR A 461 10.96 -17.04 -5.91
CA THR A 461 9.75 -17.59 -6.51
C THR A 461 9.53 -16.93 -7.87
N ALA A 462 9.12 -17.72 -8.85
CA ALA A 462 8.88 -17.24 -10.20
C ALA A 462 7.47 -17.59 -10.64
N SER A 463 6.87 -16.70 -11.40
CA SER A 463 5.55 -16.91 -12.01
C SER A 463 5.56 -16.49 -13.46
N LYS A 464 4.90 -17.28 -14.30
CA LYS A 464 4.77 -17.02 -15.73
C LYS A 464 3.37 -17.36 -16.16
N ASP A 465 2.64 -16.36 -16.66
CA ASP A 465 1.23 -16.53 -17.00
C ASP A 465 0.78 -15.51 -18.06
N GLU A 466 -0.50 -15.58 -18.40
CA GLU A 466 -1.17 -14.70 -19.36
C GLU A 466 -2.48 -14.22 -18.78
N VAL A 467 -2.80 -12.94 -19.02
CA VAL A 467 -4.10 -12.35 -18.70
C VAL A 467 -4.72 -11.75 -19.96
N TYR A 468 -6.04 -11.85 -20.03
CA TYR A 468 -6.81 -11.46 -21.21
C TYR A 468 -7.89 -10.46 -20.84
N ARG A 469 -8.29 -9.66 -21.83
CA ARG A 469 -9.46 -8.79 -21.72
C ARG A 469 -10.21 -8.73 -23.05
N PHE A 470 -11.52 -8.70 -22.95
CA PHE A 470 -12.44 -8.54 -24.09
C PHE A 470 -13.46 -7.44 -23.74
N THR A 471 -13.71 -6.53 -24.69
CA THR A 471 -14.77 -5.52 -24.57
C THR A 471 -15.58 -5.43 -25.86
N ALA A 472 -16.89 -5.19 -25.73
CA ALA A 472 -17.75 -4.83 -26.84
C ALA A 472 -18.60 -3.62 -26.45
N GLU A 473 -18.56 -2.59 -27.29
CA GLU A 473 -19.27 -1.32 -27.10
C GLU A 473 -20.26 -1.15 -28.26
N TRP A 474 -21.51 -0.91 -27.93
CA TRP A 474 -22.59 -0.73 -28.89
C TRP A 474 -23.26 0.63 -28.72
N ASN A 475 -23.09 1.51 -29.69
CA ASN A 475 -23.81 2.77 -29.81
C ASN A 475 -25.26 2.48 -30.24
N ALA A 476 -26.12 2.22 -29.24
CA ALA A 476 -27.54 1.89 -29.47
C ALA A 476 -28.31 3.07 -30.07
N THR A 477 -27.93 4.28 -29.73
CA THR A 477 -28.33 5.57 -30.30
C THR A 477 -27.18 6.54 -30.28
N ASP A 478 -27.33 7.74 -30.87
CA ASP A 478 -26.33 8.81 -30.78
C ASP A 478 -26.03 9.26 -29.32
N ASP A 479 -26.98 9.03 -28.42
CA ASP A 479 -26.92 9.47 -27.04
C ASP A 479 -26.70 8.33 -26.02
N ILE A 480 -26.79 7.08 -26.43
CA ILE A 480 -26.71 5.91 -25.54
C ILE A 480 -25.75 4.86 -26.08
N MET A 481 -24.70 4.60 -25.33
CA MET A 481 -23.77 3.50 -25.54
C MET A 481 -23.97 2.45 -24.45
N LEU A 482 -24.13 1.19 -24.89
CA LEU A 482 -24.11 0.01 -24.02
C LEU A 482 -22.80 -0.73 -24.20
N TYR A 483 -22.31 -1.35 -23.17
CA TYR A 483 -21.09 -2.13 -23.27
C TYR A 483 -21.13 -3.39 -22.42
N THR A 484 -20.28 -4.33 -22.77
CA THR A 484 -19.91 -5.47 -21.93
C THR A 484 -18.40 -5.59 -21.91
N ALA A 485 -17.87 -5.96 -20.75
CA ALA A 485 -16.46 -6.23 -20.56
C ALA A 485 -16.28 -7.55 -19.79
N TRP A 486 -15.32 -8.33 -20.22
CA TRP A 486 -14.75 -9.45 -19.51
C TRP A 486 -13.25 -9.24 -19.42
N GLY A 487 -12.63 -9.52 -18.28
CA GLY A 487 -11.20 -9.34 -18.16
C GLY A 487 -10.64 -9.94 -16.90
N GLU A 488 -9.34 -10.18 -16.93
CA GLU A 488 -8.54 -10.74 -15.87
C GLU A 488 -7.50 -9.74 -15.37
N GLY A 489 -7.25 -9.78 -14.08
CA GLY A 489 -6.17 -9.03 -13.43
C GLY A 489 -5.47 -9.91 -12.40
N TYR A 490 -4.24 -9.58 -12.04
CA TYR A 490 -3.44 -10.39 -11.16
C TYR A 490 -2.62 -9.55 -10.19
N ARG A 491 -2.27 -10.17 -9.05
CA ARG A 491 -1.15 -9.75 -8.21
C ARG A 491 -0.08 -10.83 -8.28
N PRO A 492 1.21 -10.46 -8.26
CA PRO A 492 2.28 -11.45 -8.27
C PRO A 492 2.29 -12.24 -6.96
N GLY A 493 2.83 -13.43 -7.04
CA GLY A 493 3.22 -14.22 -5.87
C GLY A 493 4.42 -13.61 -5.16
N GLY A 494 4.72 -14.13 -3.99
CA GLY A 494 5.83 -13.64 -3.19
C GLY A 494 6.28 -14.62 -2.13
N LEU A 495 7.13 -14.15 -1.24
CA LEU A 495 7.80 -14.94 -0.22
C LEU A 495 7.43 -14.42 1.18
N ASN A 496 7.17 -15.36 2.08
CA ASN A 496 6.95 -15.07 3.48
C ASN A 496 8.27 -14.93 4.23
N ARG A 497 8.30 -13.99 5.17
CA ARG A 497 9.48 -13.63 5.95
C ARG A 497 9.89 -14.66 7.01
N PHE A 498 9.01 -15.59 7.35
CA PHE A 498 9.24 -16.62 8.35
C PHE A 498 8.94 -17.97 7.73
N CYS A 499 9.99 -18.73 7.45
CA CYS A 499 9.91 -20.10 7.01
C CYS A 499 11.31 -20.70 7.02
N SER A 500 11.54 -21.72 7.84
CA SER A 500 12.75 -22.53 7.77
C SER A 500 12.53 -23.73 6.86
N VAL A 501 13.48 -23.99 5.98
CA VAL A 501 13.51 -25.20 5.16
C VAL A 501 14.63 -26.09 5.63
N ASP A 502 14.27 -27.20 6.28
CA ASP A 502 15.25 -28.20 6.69
C ASP A 502 15.79 -29.07 5.54
N ASN A 503 15.30 -28.88 4.28
CA ASN A 503 15.70 -29.72 3.14
C ASN A 503 15.85 -28.92 1.83
N GLU A 504 17.04 -28.96 1.24
CA GLU A 504 17.36 -28.47 -0.12
C GLU A 504 16.50 -29.08 -1.26
N ALA A 505 15.68 -30.08 -0.99
CA ALA A 505 14.90 -30.79 -2.00
C ALA A 505 13.61 -30.05 -2.42
N ASP A 506 13.21 -29.02 -1.71
CA ASP A 506 11.96 -28.28 -1.95
C ASP A 506 12.12 -26.97 -2.75
N TYR A 507 13.25 -26.78 -3.42
CA TYR A 507 13.40 -25.74 -4.41
C TYR A 507 12.50 -26.02 -5.62
N GLY A 508 11.35 -25.32 -5.67
CA GLY A 508 10.43 -25.38 -6.81
C GLY A 508 9.04 -25.93 -6.54
N GLY A 509 8.70 -26.19 -5.30
CA GLY A 509 7.35 -26.55 -4.88
C GLY A 509 7.00 -25.84 -3.59
N GLN A 510 5.76 -25.46 -3.37
CA GLN A 510 5.25 -24.82 -2.17
C GLN A 510 5.90 -25.38 -0.89
N GLY A 511 7.08 -24.84 -0.56
CA GLY A 511 7.84 -25.27 0.61
C GLY A 511 7.00 -25.02 1.85
N ARG A 512 6.76 -26.08 2.63
CA ARG A 512 6.08 -26.00 3.91
C ARG A 512 7.10 -26.30 4.98
N ASP A 513 7.18 -25.47 6.01
CA ASP A 513 7.84 -25.88 7.24
C ASP A 513 7.05 -27.03 7.85
N ASP A 514 7.57 -28.26 7.72
CA ASP A 514 6.93 -29.48 8.23
C ASP A 514 6.77 -29.46 9.75
N ALA A 515 7.54 -28.65 10.47
CA ALA A 515 7.46 -28.53 11.92
C ALA A 515 6.31 -27.59 12.38
N THR A 516 6.08 -26.50 11.67
CA THR A 516 5.09 -25.47 12.06
C THR A 516 3.90 -25.41 11.10
N GLY A 517 4.02 -25.88 9.86
CA GLY A 517 3.03 -25.76 8.80
C GLY A 517 2.99 -24.37 8.14
N ALA A 518 3.98 -23.50 8.43
CA ALA A 518 4.11 -22.21 7.79
C ALA A 518 4.42 -22.38 6.30
N LYS A 519 3.71 -21.65 5.43
CA LYS A 519 4.04 -21.60 4.01
C LYS A 519 5.15 -20.59 3.76
N CYS A 520 6.13 -20.99 2.96
CA CYS A 520 7.28 -20.15 2.63
C CYS A 520 7.02 -19.17 1.51
N ASP A 521 6.13 -19.51 0.60
CA ASP A 521 5.72 -18.71 -0.54
C ASP A 521 4.18 -18.66 -0.66
N PHE A 522 3.73 -17.71 -1.40
CA PHE A 522 2.35 -17.59 -1.85
C PHE A 522 2.33 -17.36 -3.36
N VAL A 523 1.36 -18.00 -4.01
CA VAL A 523 1.23 -17.94 -5.48
C VAL A 523 0.51 -16.66 -5.92
N PRO A 524 0.64 -16.26 -7.20
CA PRO A 524 -0.20 -15.20 -7.76
C PRO A 524 -1.69 -15.46 -7.51
N ASP A 525 -2.45 -14.41 -7.31
CA ASP A 525 -3.91 -14.47 -7.29
C ASP A 525 -4.50 -13.73 -8.48
N PHE A 526 -5.67 -14.21 -8.93
CA PHE A 526 -6.31 -13.73 -10.15
C PHE A 526 -7.73 -13.26 -9.86
N LEU A 527 -8.12 -12.15 -10.50
CA LEU A 527 -9.47 -11.62 -10.47
C LEU A 527 -10.06 -11.67 -11.87
N THR A 528 -11.16 -12.41 -12.05
CA THR A 528 -11.93 -12.43 -13.28
C THR A 528 -13.18 -11.57 -13.10
N SER A 529 -13.41 -10.62 -13.99
CA SER A 529 -14.55 -9.69 -13.94
C SER A 529 -15.44 -9.81 -15.16
N TYR A 530 -16.75 -9.80 -14.90
CA TYR A 530 -17.82 -9.71 -15.89
C TYR A 530 -18.59 -8.42 -15.62
N GLU A 531 -18.75 -7.58 -16.63
CA GLU A 531 -19.42 -6.29 -16.51
C GLU A 531 -20.34 -6.02 -17.68
N VAL A 532 -21.48 -5.42 -17.39
CA VAL A 532 -22.37 -4.80 -18.37
C VAL A 532 -22.69 -3.39 -17.92
N GLY A 533 -22.67 -2.44 -18.83
CA GLY A 533 -22.91 -1.06 -18.47
C GLY A 533 -23.50 -0.21 -19.58
N MET A 534 -23.78 1.03 -19.20
CA MET A 534 -24.39 2.04 -20.05
C MET A 534 -23.71 3.39 -19.80
N LYS A 535 -23.45 4.14 -20.88
CA LYS A 535 -23.12 5.56 -20.84
C LYS A 535 -24.16 6.32 -21.65
N ALA A 536 -24.80 7.31 -21.05
CA ALA A 536 -25.88 8.04 -21.68
C ALA A 536 -25.74 9.55 -21.52
N THR A 537 -26.00 10.26 -22.62
CA THR A 537 -26.14 11.73 -22.67
C THR A 537 -27.62 12.03 -22.79
N LEU A 538 -28.22 12.63 -21.78
CA LEU A 538 -29.67 12.79 -21.67
C LEU A 538 -30.04 14.28 -21.63
N PHE A 539 -31.33 14.59 -21.96
CA PHE A 539 -31.90 15.93 -21.90
C PHE A 539 -31.13 16.96 -22.75
N ASP A 540 -30.88 16.64 -24.03
CA ASP A 540 -30.14 17.48 -24.98
C ASP A 540 -28.72 17.86 -24.47
N GLY A 541 -28.00 16.89 -23.94
CA GLY A 541 -26.61 17.09 -23.44
C GLY A 541 -26.50 17.66 -22.04
N ARG A 542 -27.61 17.89 -21.34
CA ARG A 542 -27.59 18.48 -20.00
C ARG A 542 -27.33 17.49 -18.86
N MET A 543 -27.40 16.20 -19.13
CA MET A 543 -27.10 15.17 -18.13
C MET A 543 -26.26 14.06 -18.74
N LEU A 544 -25.14 13.74 -18.10
CA LEU A 544 -24.36 12.54 -18.33
C LEU A 544 -24.74 11.54 -17.24
N LEU A 545 -24.99 10.28 -17.62
CA LEU A 545 -25.27 9.18 -16.72
C LEU A 545 -24.45 7.97 -17.12
N ASN A 546 -23.66 7.44 -16.19
CA ASN A 546 -22.99 6.16 -16.31
C ASN A 546 -23.61 5.18 -15.31
N ALA A 547 -23.79 3.93 -15.71
CA ALA A 547 -24.24 2.87 -14.83
C ALA A 547 -23.62 1.54 -15.25
N ALA A 548 -23.21 0.73 -14.27
CA ALA A 548 -22.64 -0.58 -14.48
C ALA A 548 -23.19 -1.59 -13.46
N ALA A 549 -23.30 -2.85 -13.87
CA ALA A 549 -23.46 -3.99 -13.00
C ALA A 549 -22.28 -4.95 -13.27
N PHE A 550 -21.70 -5.47 -12.21
CA PHE A 550 -20.51 -6.31 -12.30
C PHE A 550 -20.60 -7.52 -11.38
N MET A 551 -19.85 -8.55 -11.73
CA MET A 551 -19.56 -9.73 -10.94
C MET A 551 -18.06 -10.01 -11.07
N GLN A 552 -17.38 -10.23 -9.95
CA GLN A 552 -15.95 -10.47 -9.89
C GLN A 552 -15.68 -11.72 -9.07
N ASP A 553 -14.99 -12.68 -9.67
CA ASP A 553 -14.53 -13.91 -9.02
C ASP A 553 -13.03 -13.76 -8.72
N TRP A 554 -12.65 -13.97 -7.47
CA TRP A 554 -11.28 -13.83 -7.00
C TRP A 554 -10.74 -15.18 -6.55
N ASP A 555 -9.82 -15.72 -7.33
CA ASP A 555 -9.20 -17.02 -7.14
C ASP A 555 -7.85 -16.90 -6.44
N ASP A 556 -7.52 -17.91 -5.60
CA ASP A 556 -6.28 -17.99 -4.83
C ASP A 556 -5.97 -16.72 -4.02
N PHE A 557 -7.00 -16.11 -3.48
CA PHE A 557 -7.00 -14.84 -2.76
C PHE A 557 -5.87 -14.74 -1.71
N GLN A 558 -4.95 -13.82 -1.92
CA GLN A 558 -3.84 -13.54 -0.98
C GLN A 558 -4.35 -12.78 0.24
N PHE A 559 -4.17 -13.35 1.41
CA PHE A 559 -4.59 -12.78 2.69
C PHE A 559 -3.48 -12.89 3.74
N SER A 560 -3.13 -11.76 4.36
CA SER A 560 -2.12 -11.70 5.41
C SER A 560 -2.78 -11.87 6.79
N ARG A 561 -2.29 -12.80 7.59
CA ARG A 561 -2.79 -13.04 8.95
C ARG A 561 -1.69 -13.41 9.92
N LEU A 562 -1.91 -13.11 11.18
CA LEU A 562 -1.13 -13.60 12.31
C LEU A 562 -1.80 -14.87 12.85
N ASP A 563 -1.05 -15.96 12.86
CA ASP A 563 -1.43 -17.23 13.49
C ASP A 563 -0.32 -17.68 14.42
N THR A 564 -0.46 -17.35 15.69
CA THR A 564 0.56 -17.62 16.71
C THR A 564 0.79 -19.10 16.99
N SER A 565 -0.07 -20.00 16.50
CA SER A 565 0.16 -21.46 16.55
C SER A 565 1.12 -21.95 15.47
N ILE A 566 1.34 -21.16 14.42
CA ILE A 566 2.16 -21.47 13.25
C ILE A 566 3.40 -20.58 13.21
N SER A 567 3.24 -19.27 13.41
CA SER A 567 4.28 -18.27 13.25
C SER A 567 4.11 -17.12 14.25
N PRO A 568 5.18 -16.58 14.82
CA PRO A 568 5.14 -15.40 15.66
C PRO A 568 4.90 -14.10 14.85
N VAL A 569 4.94 -14.17 13.52
CA VAL A 569 4.76 -13.03 12.61
C VAL A 569 3.62 -13.28 11.64
N THR A 570 3.06 -12.20 11.11
CA THR A 570 2.05 -12.24 10.05
C THR A 570 2.65 -12.87 8.78
N LEU A 571 1.94 -13.83 8.22
CA LEU A 571 2.27 -14.49 6.95
C LEU A 571 1.13 -14.29 5.96
N THR A 572 1.47 -14.30 4.67
CA THR A 572 0.52 -14.27 3.56
C THR A 572 0.20 -15.69 3.10
N TYR A 573 -1.08 -15.96 2.94
CA TYR A 573 -1.61 -17.26 2.47
C TYR A 573 -2.55 -17.03 1.28
N ASN A 574 -2.63 -18.01 0.40
CA ASN A 574 -3.73 -18.10 -0.57
C ASN A 574 -4.90 -18.84 0.12
N ILE A 575 -6.00 -18.14 0.41
CA ILE A 575 -7.09 -18.65 1.27
C ILE A 575 -8.36 -19.07 0.50
N GLY A 576 -8.21 -19.42 -0.75
CA GLY A 576 -9.33 -19.94 -1.54
C GLY A 576 -9.99 -18.86 -2.41
N GLN A 577 -11.33 -18.74 -2.37
CA GLN A 577 -12.08 -17.92 -3.32
C GLN A 577 -12.95 -16.89 -2.62
N ALA A 578 -13.00 -15.67 -3.20
CA ALA A 578 -13.93 -14.63 -2.83
C ALA A 578 -14.69 -14.13 -4.06
N GLN A 579 -15.82 -13.49 -3.85
CA GLN A 579 -16.67 -12.92 -4.89
C GLN A 579 -17.08 -11.51 -4.51
N SER A 580 -17.17 -10.61 -5.50
CA SER A 580 -17.71 -9.27 -5.33
C SER A 580 -18.69 -8.95 -6.44
N ASP A 581 -19.94 -8.73 -6.08
CA ASP A 581 -21.03 -8.37 -6.99
C ASP A 581 -21.54 -6.98 -6.67
N GLY A 582 -21.97 -6.23 -7.68
CA GLY A 582 -22.47 -4.91 -7.38
C GLY A 582 -23.05 -4.14 -8.55
N ILE A 583 -23.58 -2.99 -8.21
CA ILE A 583 -24.04 -1.97 -9.15
C ILE A 583 -23.41 -0.61 -8.78
N GLU A 584 -23.02 0.12 -9.80
CA GLU A 584 -22.46 1.47 -9.67
C GLU A 584 -23.17 2.40 -10.64
N ALA A 585 -23.39 3.63 -10.21
CA ALA A 585 -23.93 4.67 -11.08
C ALA A 585 -23.38 6.03 -10.68
N ASP A 586 -23.06 6.86 -11.66
CA ASP A 586 -22.72 8.26 -11.47
C ASP A 586 -23.44 9.15 -12.49
N PHE A 587 -23.71 10.38 -12.09
CA PHE A 587 -24.30 11.36 -12.98
C PHE A 587 -23.74 12.76 -12.76
N SER A 588 -23.75 13.53 -13.83
CA SER A 588 -23.49 14.98 -13.81
C SER A 588 -24.58 15.68 -14.61
N ALA A 589 -25.31 16.60 -13.98
CA ALA A 589 -26.47 17.25 -14.57
C ALA A 589 -26.41 18.78 -14.42
N MET A 590 -26.69 19.50 -15.50
CA MET A 590 -26.94 20.94 -15.49
C MET A 590 -28.46 21.16 -15.38
N ILE A 591 -28.93 21.45 -14.18
CA ILE A 591 -30.36 21.70 -13.91
C ILE A 591 -30.77 23.05 -14.54
N SER A 592 -29.87 24.04 -14.51
CA SER A 592 -30.00 25.32 -15.23
C SER A 592 -28.59 25.82 -15.60
N GLU A 593 -28.50 26.96 -16.29
CA GLU A 593 -27.21 27.61 -16.64
C GLU A 593 -26.33 27.88 -15.41
N ASN A 594 -26.96 28.07 -14.27
CA ASN A 594 -26.30 28.44 -13.01
C ASN A 594 -26.27 27.31 -11.97
N TRP A 595 -26.98 26.20 -12.19
CA TRP A 595 -27.14 25.14 -11.19
C TRP A 595 -26.74 23.78 -11.76
N SER A 596 -25.67 23.20 -11.20
CA SER A 596 -25.21 21.85 -11.49
C SER A 596 -25.42 20.91 -10.29
N LEU A 597 -25.66 19.66 -10.60
CA LEU A 597 -25.81 18.57 -9.66
C LEU A 597 -24.95 17.40 -10.11
N THR A 598 -24.14 16.85 -9.21
CA THR A 598 -23.35 15.64 -9.46
C THR A 598 -23.61 14.63 -8.35
N GLY A 599 -23.64 13.36 -8.67
CA GLY A 599 -23.80 12.31 -7.67
C GLY A 599 -23.25 11.00 -8.14
N ALA A 600 -22.92 10.15 -7.17
CA ALA A 600 -22.53 8.76 -7.39
C ALA A 600 -23.17 7.86 -6.34
N PHE A 601 -23.42 6.63 -6.72
CA PHE A 601 -23.99 5.58 -5.90
C PHE A 601 -23.30 4.26 -6.20
N SER A 602 -23.00 3.47 -5.18
CA SER A 602 -22.58 2.09 -5.31
C SER A 602 -23.24 1.20 -4.26
N TYR A 603 -23.62 0.00 -4.67
CA TYR A 603 -24.01 -1.11 -3.82
C TYR A 603 -23.12 -2.30 -4.15
N ILE A 604 -22.42 -2.84 -3.15
CA ILE A 604 -21.39 -3.87 -3.33
C ILE A 604 -21.58 -4.93 -2.25
N GLU A 605 -21.65 -6.18 -2.68
CA GLU A 605 -21.66 -7.35 -1.82
C GLU A 605 -20.38 -8.14 -2.11
N ALA A 606 -19.41 -8.10 -1.17
CA ALA A 606 -18.12 -8.74 -1.30
C ALA A 606 -17.91 -9.73 -0.16
N GLU A 607 -17.76 -11.02 -0.48
CA GLU A 607 -17.75 -12.10 0.50
C GLU A 607 -16.90 -13.30 0.07
N LEU A 608 -16.55 -14.15 1.04
CA LEU A 608 -15.95 -15.44 0.74
C LEU A 608 -16.96 -16.33 0.01
N SER A 609 -16.58 -16.88 -1.15
CA SER A 609 -17.43 -17.78 -1.94
C SER A 609 -17.33 -19.24 -1.51
N GLN A 610 -16.39 -19.59 -0.60
CA GLN A 610 -16.23 -20.92 0.01
C GLN A 610 -15.80 -20.82 1.48
N ASP A 611 -15.99 -21.93 2.22
CA ASP A 611 -15.52 -22.04 3.59
C ASP A 611 -13.98 -22.06 3.63
N TYR A 612 -13.40 -21.31 4.57
CA TYR A 612 -11.96 -21.30 4.81
C TYR A 612 -11.64 -22.05 6.11
N TYR A 613 -10.70 -23.00 6.02
CA TYR A 613 -10.19 -23.78 7.15
C TYR A 613 -8.70 -23.47 7.35
N GLN A 614 -8.35 -23.02 8.54
CA GLN A 614 -6.97 -22.65 8.90
C GLN A 614 -6.01 -23.85 8.87
N SER A 615 -6.50 -25.03 9.23
CA SER A 615 -5.76 -26.30 9.18
C SER A 615 -6.65 -27.44 8.73
N ASP A 616 -6.04 -28.47 8.14
CA ASP A 616 -6.73 -29.69 7.73
C ASP A 616 -7.36 -30.40 8.94
N GLY A 617 -8.58 -30.88 8.77
CA GLY A 617 -9.28 -31.65 9.79
C GLY A 617 -10.10 -30.86 10.80
N LEU A 618 -10.20 -29.53 10.67
CA LEU A 618 -11.17 -28.75 11.45
C LEU A 618 -12.60 -29.09 10.98
N GLU A 619 -13.51 -29.32 11.95
CA GLU A 619 -14.94 -29.56 11.67
C GLU A 619 -15.72 -28.26 11.44
N VAL A 620 -15.20 -27.13 11.92
CA VAL A 620 -15.81 -25.79 11.79
C VAL A 620 -14.85 -24.91 11.00
N PRO A 621 -15.36 -24.20 9.97
CA PRO A 621 -14.52 -23.28 9.21
C PRO A 621 -14.04 -22.13 10.09
N THR A 622 -12.83 -21.67 9.87
CA THR A 622 -12.26 -20.47 10.49
C THR A 622 -12.99 -19.22 10.00
N ALA A 623 -13.34 -19.19 8.72
CA ALA A 623 -14.26 -18.23 8.13
C ALA A 623 -15.21 -18.96 7.19
N ALA A 624 -16.51 -18.78 7.39
CA ALA A 624 -17.53 -19.45 6.59
C ALA A 624 -17.75 -18.75 5.25
N LYS A 625 -18.21 -19.49 4.25
CA LYS A 625 -18.79 -18.92 3.06
C LYS A 625 -19.83 -17.84 3.42
N GLY A 626 -19.84 -16.72 2.71
CA GLY A 626 -20.69 -15.56 3.00
C GLY A 626 -20.13 -14.61 4.07
N THR A 627 -18.88 -14.84 4.54
CA THR A 627 -18.19 -13.86 5.39
C THR A 627 -17.80 -12.66 4.54
N THR A 628 -18.28 -11.47 4.92
CA THR A 628 -17.98 -10.20 4.21
C THR A 628 -16.49 -9.89 4.27
N LEU A 629 -15.91 -9.45 3.15
CA LEU A 629 -14.54 -8.98 3.09
C LEU A 629 -14.34 -7.72 3.93
N PRO A 630 -13.16 -7.55 4.56
CA PRO A 630 -12.90 -6.42 5.44
C PRO A 630 -12.86 -5.10 4.68
N ARG A 631 -13.23 -4.00 5.37
CA ARG A 631 -13.19 -2.61 4.86
C ARG A 631 -14.07 -2.34 3.63
N VAL A 632 -15.08 -3.14 3.39
CA VAL A 632 -16.02 -2.97 2.29
C VAL A 632 -17.36 -2.45 2.81
N PRO A 633 -17.67 -1.16 2.64
CA PRO A 633 -19.02 -0.68 2.90
C PRO A 633 -19.97 -1.15 1.81
N GLU A 634 -21.06 -1.80 2.20
CA GLU A 634 -22.09 -2.32 1.30
C GLU A 634 -22.72 -1.24 0.43
N THR A 635 -22.90 -0.04 0.97
CA THR A 635 -23.53 1.08 0.25
C THR A 635 -22.71 2.35 0.43
N LYS A 636 -22.40 3.01 -0.69
CA LYS A 636 -21.81 4.35 -0.73
C LYS A 636 -22.62 5.26 -1.63
N TRP A 637 -22.73 6.52 -1.24
CA TRP A 637 -23.29 7.54 -2.13
C TRP A 637 -22.71 8.91 -1.82
N ASN A 638 -22.66 9.75 -2.81
CA ASN A 638 -22.38 11.17 -2.66
C ASN A 638 -23.33 11.99 -3.52
N LEU A 639 -23.55 13.23 -3.13
CA LEU A 639 -24.34 14.18 -3.88
C LEU A 639 -23.76 15.57 -3.65
N SER A 640 -23.40 16.25 -4.73
CA SER A 640 -22.94 17.64 -4.69
C SER A 640 -23.85 18.52 -5.53
N SER A 641 -24.21 19.68 -4.98
CA SER A 641 -25.05 20.69 -5.62
C SER A 641 -24.32 22.03 -5.65
N ARG A 642 -24.03 22.55 -6.83
CA ARG A 642 -23.33 23.82 -6.99
C ARG A 642 -24.21 24.83 -7.71
N TYR A 643 -24.43 25.98 -7.08
CA TYR A 643 -25.07 27.14 -7.68
C TYR A 643 -24.07 28.27 -7.90
N SER A 644 -23.89 28.69 -9.15
CA SER A 644 -22.93 29.72 -9.55
C SER A 644 -23.67 31.02 -9.95
N LEU A 645 -23.18 32.14 -9.48
CA LEU A 645 -23.68 33.46 -9.83
C LEU A 645 -22.90 34.04 -11.02
N ASP A 646 -23.52 34.89 -11.82
CA ASP A 646 -22.85 35.61 -12.93
C ASP A 646 -21.66 36.47 -12.48
N SER A 647 -21.62 36.82 -11.21
CA SER A 647 -20.51 37.56 -10.57
C SER A 647 -19.26 36.73 -10.30
N GLY A 648 -19.30 35.40 -10.57
CA GLY A 648 -18.22 34.47 -10.29
C GLY A 648 -18.25 33.80 -8.90
N TRP A 649 -19.15 34.23 -8.01
CA TRP A 649 -19.36 33.56 -6.73
C TRP A 649 -20.16 32.29 -6.92
N TYR A 650 -19.88 31.28 -6.10
CA TYR A 650 -20.68 30.04 -6.06
C TYR A 650 -20.91 29.55 -4.62
N MET A 651 -21.94 28.75 -4.48
CA MET A 651 -22.25 27.98 -3.28
C MET A 651 -22.31 26.49 -3.66
N GLN A 652 -21.63 25.67 -2.91
CA GLN A 652 -21.60 24.21 -3.08
C GLN A 652 -21.94 23.51 -1.78
#